data_7646723288e34f10fe6db1708925bf65
#
_entry.id   7646723288e34f10fe6db1708925bf65
#
_cell.length_a   1.000
_cell.length_b   1.000
_cell.length_c   1.000
_cell.angle_alpha   90.00
_cell.angle_beta   90.00
_cell.angle_gamma   90.00
#
_symmetry.space_group_name_H-M   'P 1'
#
loop_
_entity.id
_entity.type
_entity.pdbx_description
1 polymer ?
#
loop_
_entity_poly.entity_id
_entity_poly.type
_entity_poly.pdbx_seq_one_letter_code
_entity_poly.pdbx_strand_id
1 'polypeptide(L)'
;MKSRYNPVLLAVIVIVLVCALWLNYSRYEIEEKNNTVEMAMEYEGLQQLADWEGLPLDSVLKDFKDAGVTSLIVFDTTLQKLDNKGLVYAAPGRELLHGGTAGTQFAALQQQDIIPDAVYITEGKSPVTFKETEKDLYLRYAPERIAVVSESPRIIRVLGDPRIIEGDNYDTKMPLMQAPLGLSTEEMRQIAAAGFNVIVRPQNYLPVTEQQIDSIFSRIDESGANVVSYIGCGKEVVGFPNKLDYMAEKLLSHNMVFGMVEHYTQLQFGPMEGLIPMAEKMDYQVARSYIIDKAEQRKLKMPEALRRWALTDEERNIRINYIKPFMLPQNGQDILELNLDYVKSIAADVQSRGFKLGTSGVFNADTNGYQAYFPDKMLLVLPALAVVAAGVMYLALLLGLSSKLQYILFAVFGAAAAALVVKMASPLPRQLLAFVSACVFPVLSMIVVVEWWESVKVRCKCMVQFLMRTTVQLGAAVAMSLCGAAMISALLGDIRFFLEIDIYRGVKLTFIMPVLLMLLWYVKRFNIFGGKTGGGLIADIRYLLSTHIKLEHLFILGVLAFVAYIFVGRSGHTSGVPVWGIELKMRALLEQLMYARPRTKEFMIGHPAFFVAAYAAYNKAPRLWQMILVAGAVIGQGSLVQTFAHMRTPVIMSYIRALDGYWLGAVIGIAAVVVLNLLMPYLQKWQRRYLGNE
;
A
#
# COMPACT_ATOMS: atom_id res chain seq x y z
N MET A 1 20.37 -15.22 41.24
CA MET A 1 20.92 -14.56 40.05
C MET A 1 20.60 -13.08 40.16
N LYS A 2 21.61 -12.18 40.17
CA LYS A 2 21.35 -10.73 40.04
C LYS A 2 20.70 -10.51 38.67
N SER A 3 19.58 -9.80 38.66
CA SER A 3 18.91 -9.44 37.41
C SER A 3 19.90 -8.77 36.47
N ARG A 4 20.09 -9.34 35.26
CA ARG A 4 20.94 -8.73 34.22
C ARG A 4 20.27 -7.54 33.57
N TYR A 5 18.97 -7.43 33.75
CA TYR A 5 18.15 -6.37 33.19
C TYR A 5 18.07 -5.20 34.16
N ASN A 6 18.26 -3.98 33.63
CA ASN A 6 18.12 -2.77 34.43
C ASN A 6 16.64 -2.53 34.74
N PRO A 7 16.21 -2.56 36.02
CA PRO A 7 14.80 -2.45 36.38
C PRO A 7 14.19 -1.08 36.05
N VAL A 8 15.01 -0.03 36.04
CA VAL A 8 14.53 1.32 35.70
C VAL A 8 14.23 1.44 34.22
N LEU A 9 15.13 0.95 33.33
CA LEU A 9 14.89 0.95 31.90
C LEU A 9 13.71 0.05 31.53
N LEU A 10 13.55 -1.08 32.20
CA LEU A 10 12.38 -1.96 32.02
C LEU A 10 11.10 -1.25 32.46
N ALA A 11 11.12 -0.55 33.61
CA ALA A 11 9.96 0.21 34.07
C ALA A 11 9.56 1.30 33.08
N VAL A 12 10.53 2.01 32.47
CA VAL A 12 10.28 3.00 31.43
C VAL A 12 9.54 2.35 30.25
N ILE A 13 10.01 1.19 29.76
CA ILE A 13 9.36 0.49 28.65
C ILE A 13 7.92 0.11 29.00
N VAL A 14 7.67 -0.45 30.20
CA VAL A 14 6.33 -0.91 30.63
C VAL A 14 5.37 0.26 30.82
N ILE A 15 5.82 1.36 31.46
CA ILE A 15 4.98 2.53 31.69
C ILE A 15 4.62 3.19 30.35
N VAL A 16 5.59 3.34 29.46
CA VAL A 16 5.39 3.97 28.15
C VAL A 16 4.54 3.08 27.22
N LEU A 17 4.53 1.77 27.43
CA LEU A 17 3.67 0.87 26.65
C LEU A 17 2.20 1.27 26.76
N VAL A 18 1.73 1.74 27.93
CA VAL A 18 0.36 2.22 28.12
C VAL A 18 0.07 3.41 27.19
N CYS A 19 1.00 4.36 27.09
CA CYS A 19 0.86 5.48 26.16
C CYS A 19 0.88 5.04 24.69
N ALA A 20 1.78 4.12 24.33
CA ALA A 20 1.85 3.59 22.97
C ALA A 20 0.56 2.84 22.59
N LEU A 21 -0.02 2.07 23.49
CA LEU A 21 -1.30 1.39 23.28
C LEU A 21 -2.45 2.39 23.16
N TRP A 22 -2.44 3.48 23.92
CA TRP A 22 -3.44 4.55 23.80
C TRP A 22 -3.35 5.23 22.43
N LEU A 23 -2.14 5.55 21.94
CA LEU A 23 -1.95 6.09 20.58
C LEU A 23 -2.42 5.10 19.50
N ASN A 24 -2.19 3.80 19.68
CA ASN A 24 -2.71 2.78 18.78
C ASN A 24 -4.25 2.69 18.84
N TYR A 25 -4.85 2.89 20.00
CA TYR A 25 -6.30 2.94 20.13
C TYR A 25 -6.90 4.16 19.44
N SER A 26 -6.30 5.36 19.60
CA SER A 26 -6.72 6.55 18.87
C SER A 26 -6.63 6.37 17.35
N ARG A 27 -5.58 5.71 16.87
CA ARG A 27 -5.45 5.30 15.47
C ARG A 27 -6.60 4.36 15.06
N TYR A 28 -6.88 3.33 15.83
CA TYR A 28 -7.95 2.38 15.58
C TYR A 28 -9.31 3.10 15.43
N GLU A 29 -9.65 4.05 16.31
CA GLU A 29 -10.91 4.80 16.23
C GLU A 29 -11.04 5.58 14.91
N ILE A 30 -9.95 6.14 14.39
CA ILE A 30 -9.94 6.87 13.13
C ILE A 30 -10.07 5.91 11.94
N GLU A 31 -9.39 4.77 11.99
CA GLU A 31 -9.49 3.74 10.96
C GLU A 31 -10.91 3.16 10.89
N GLU A 32 -11.58 2.91 12.01
CA GLU A 32 -12.96 2.41 12.08
C GLU A 32 -13.99 3.42 11.55
N LYS A 33 -13.79 4.71 11.81
CA LYS A 33 -14.67 5.77 11.25
C LYS A 33 -14.58 5.87 9.73
N ASN A 34 -13.43 5.52 9.15
CA ASN A 34 -13.23 5.51 7.71
C ASN A 34 -13.77 4.23 7.08
N ASN A 35 -15.09 4.03 7.10
CA ASN A 35 -15.74 2.78 6.73
C ASN A 35 -16.69 2.88 5.51
N THR A 36 -16.63 3.98 4.74
CA THR A 36 -17.44 4.14 3.53
C THR A 36 -16.58 3.96 2.29
N VAL A 37 -17.02 3.09 1.38
CA VAL A 37 -16.36 2.76 0.11
C VAL A 37 -17.21 3.27 -1.06
N GLU A 38 -16.56 3.98 -1.97
CA GLU A 38 -17.13 4.50 -3.20
C GLU A 38 -16.89 3.52 -4.34
N MET A 39 -17.97 2.99 -4.92
CA MET A 39 -17.95 2.10 -6.07
C MET A 39 -18.07 2.94 -7.33
N ALA A 40 -16.97 3.14 -8.05
CA ALA A 40 -16.87 4.07 -9.17
C ALA A 40 -16.64 3.36 -10.50
N MET A 41 -17.36 3.76 -11.55
CA MET A 41 -17.19 3.29 -12.92
C MET A 41 -17.10 4.46 -13.90
N GLU A 42 -16.44 4.25 -15.04
CA GLU A 42 -16.38 5.24 -16.11
C GLU A 42 -17.74 5.39 -16.79
N TYR A 43 -18.28 6.60 -16.87
CA TYR A 43 -19.55 6.84 -17.56
C TYR A 43 -19.51 6.44 -19.05
N GLU A 44 -18.41 6.78 -19.74
CA GLU A 44 -18.18 6.36 -21.13
C GLU A 44 -18.15 4.83 -21.28
N GLY A 45 -17.64 4.11 -20.28
CA GLY A 45 -17.62 2.65 -20.29
C GLY A 45 -19.03 2.05 -20.25
N LEU A 46 -19.95 2.66 -19.49
CA LEU A 46 -21.35 2.23 -19.45
C LEU A 46 -22.10 2.62 -20.71
N GLN A 47 -21.82 3.79 -21.29
CA GLN A 47 -22.35 4.17 -22.61
C GLN A 47 -21.94 3.14 -23.67
N GLN A 48 -20.66 2.76 -23.69
CA GLN A 48 -20.17 1.77 -24.65
C GLN A 48 -20.82 0.39 -24.48
N LEU A 49 -21.09 -0.04 -23.25
CA LEU A 49 -21.83 -1.27 -22.98
C LEU A 49 -23.27 -1.18 -23.50
N ALA A 50 -23.95 -0.06 -23.24
CA ALA A 50 -25.31 0.18 -23.72
C ALA A 50 -25.38 0.14 -25.25
N ASP A 51 -24.43 0.79 -25.93
CA ASP A 51 -24.35 0.82 -27.40
C ASP A 51 -24.10 -0.59 -27.98
N TRP A 52 -23.21 -1.39 -27.37
CA TRP A 52 -22.92 -2.75 -27.82
C TRP A 52 -24.09 -3.70 -27.68
N GLU A 53 -24.86 -3.57 -26.60
CA GLU A 53 -26.05 -4.39 -26.34
C GLU A 53 -27.30 -3.83 -27.02
N GLY A 54 -27.23 -2.63 -27.63
CA GLY A 54 -28.36 -1.97 -28.23
C GLY A 54 -29.48 -1.60 -27.23
N LEU A 55 -29.10 -1.35 -25.98
CA LEU A 55 -30.00 -1.00 -24.88
C LEU A 55 -30.06 0.49 -24.63
N PRO A 56 -31.18 1.05 -24.13
CA PRO A 56 -31.22 2.42 -23.65
C PRO A 56 -30.26 2.61 -22.50
N LEU A 57 -29.44 3.69 -22.54
CA LEU A 57 -28.45 4.00 -21.51
C LEU A 57 -29.07 4.08 -20.10
N ASP A 58 -30.26 4.70 -19.97
CA ASP A 58 -30.96 4.83 -18.69
C ASP A 58 -31.25 3.47 -18.03
N SER A 59 -31.56 2.43 -18.84
CA SER A 59 -31.75 1.07 -18.33
C SER A 59 -30.44 0.52 -17.77
N VAL A 60 -29.34 0.64 -18.51
CA VAL A 60 -28.02 0.15 -18.09
C VAL A 60 -27.55 0.89 -16.84
N LEU A 61 -27.73 2.22 -16.78
CA LEU A 61 -27.40 3.02 -15.59
C LEU A 61 -28.17 2.53 -14.37
N LYS A 62 -29.47 2.28 -14.51
CA LYS A 62 -30.32 1.75 -13.43
C LYS A 62 -29.80 0.40 -12.94
N ASP A 63 -29.52 -0.53 -13.85
CA ASP A 63 -29.05 -1.87 -13.50
C ASP A 63 -27.71 -1.83 -12.73
N PHE A 64 -26.76 -0.97 -13.14
CA PHE A 64 -25.50 -0.78 -12.43
C PHE A 64 -25.67 -0.08 -11.08
N LYS A 65 -26.62 0.85 -10.95
CA LYS A 65 -26.96 1.44 -9.67
C LYS A 65 -27.52 0.41 -8.70
N ASP A 66 -28.44 -0.42 -9.16
CA ASP A 66 -29.02 -1.53 -8.38
C ASP A 66 -27.95 -2.60 -8.05
N ALA A 67 -26.90 -2.74 -8.88
CA ALA A 67 -25.74 -3.57 -8.62
C ALA A 67 -24.79 -3.01 -7.55
N GLY A 68 -24.92 -1.74 -7.15
CA GLY A 68 -24.15 -1.12 -6.09
C GLY A 68 -23.11 -0.07 -6.52
N VAL A 69 -23.11 0.36 -7.79
CA VAL A 69 -22.31 1.52 -8.22
C VAL A 69 -22.85 2.78 -7.57
N THR A 70 -21.98 3.56 -6.96
CA THR A 70 -22.36 4.80 -6.25
C THR A 70 -22.03 6.07 -7.02
N SER A 71 -20.98 6.01 -7.84
CA SER A 71 -20.44 7.18 -8.53
C SER A 71 -20.02 6.86 -9.96
N LEU A 72 -20.18 7.84 -10.86
CA LEU A 72 -19.68 7.71 -12.23
C LEU A 72 -18.57 8.74 -12.49
N ILE A 73 -17.56 8.29 -13.22
CA ILE A 73 -16.36 9.07 -13.52
C ILE A 73 -16.52 9.75 -14.87
N VAL A 74 -16.34 11.07 -14.88
CA VAL A 74 -16.37 11.91 -16.07
C VAL A 74 -14.98 12.43 -16.40
N PHE A 75 -14.58 12.32 -17.65
CA PHE A 75 -13.34 12.84 -18.21
C PHE A 75 -13.62 14.09 -19.04
N ASP A 76 -12.56 14.80 -19.41
CA ASP A 76 -12.65 15.83 -20.40
C ASP A 76 -13.21 15.30 -21.73
N THR A 77 -14.01 16.10 -22.39
CA THR A 77 -14.44 15.86 -23.76
C THR A 77 -13.30 16.09 -24.75
N THR A 78 -13.45 15.62 -25.97
CA THR A 78 -12.55 15.92 -27.11
C THR A 78 -13.40 16.18 -28.34
N LEU A 79 -12.87 16.92 -29.33
CA LEU A 79 -13.58 17.16 -30.59
C LEU A 79 -14.02 15.84 -31.25
N GLN A 80 -13.14 14.83 -31.23
CA GLN A 80 -13.44 13.51 -31.78
C GLN A 80 -14.62 12.82 -31.08
N LYS A 81 -14.67 12.88 -29.74
CA LYS A 81 -15.77 12.30 -28.97
C LYS A 81 -17.08 13.02 -29.24
N LEU A 82 -17.03 14.35 -29.28
CA LEU A 82 -18.20 15.18 -29.53
C LEU A 82 -18.77 14.97 -30.93
N ASP A 83 -17.88 14.89 -31.94
CA ASP A 83 -18.23 14.59 -33.33
C ASP A 83 -18.82 13.19 -33.49
N ASN A 84 -18.22 12.17 -32.91
CA ASN A 84 -18.72 10.81 -32.95
C ASN A 84 -20.15 10.68 -32.34
N LYS A 85 -20.46 11.49 -31.32
CA LYS A 85 -21.80 11.56 -30.71
C LYS A 85 -22.76 12.50 -31.49
N GLY A 86 -22.24 13.24 -32.45
CA GLY A 86 -22.98 14.27 -33.20
C GLY A 86 -23.44 15.45 -32.32
N LEU A 87 -22.80 15.66 -31.17
CA LEU A 87 -23.10 16.79 -30.28
C LEU A 87 -22.54 18.09 -30.83
N VAL A 88 -21.36 18.01 -31.42
CA VAL A 88 -20.67 19.07 -32.15
C VAL A 88 -20.09 18.42 -33.38
N TYR A 89 -20.15 19.06 -34.54
CA TYR A 89 -19.46 18.53 -35.73
C TYR A 89 -18.08 19.17 -35.85
N ALA A 90 -17.06 18.33 -36.05
CA ALA A 90 -15.67 18.76 -36.17
C ALA A 90 -15.01 18.01 -37.34
N ALA A 91 -14.42 18.74 -38.27
CA ALA A 91 -13.77 18.14 -39.43
C ALA A 91 -12.38 18.75 -39.68
N PRO A 92 -11.33 17.93 -39.88
CA PRO A 92 -10.03 18.40 -40.37
C PRO A 92 -10.12 19.04 -41.75
N GLY A 93 -9.41 20.16 -41.95
CA GLY A 93 -9.45 20.90 -43.23
C GLY A 93 -9.00 20.01 -44.41
N ARG A 94 -8.07 19.09 -44.22
CA ARG A 94 -7.66 18.12 -45.24
C ARG A 94 -8.80 17.21 -45.68
N GLU A 95 -9.64 16.76 -44.78
CA GLU A 95 -10.82 15.94 -45.11
C GLU A 95 -11.85 16.71 -45.89
N LEU A 96 -12.12 17.99 -45.49
CA LEU A 96 -13.02 18.88 -46.21
C LEU A 96 -12.52 19.19 -47.62
N LEU A 97 -11.20 19.33 -47.84
CA LEU A 97 -10.60 19.53 -49.16
C LEU A 97 -10.72 18.32 -50.06
N HIS A 98 -10.60 17.11 -49.51
CA HIS A 98 -10.70 15.86 -50.27
C HIS A 98 -12.14 15.40 -50.51
N GLY A 99 -13.02 15.53 -49.47
CA GLY A 99 -14.38 15.06 -49.52
C GLY A 99 -15.40 16.11 -50.03
N GLY A 100 -14.97 17.37 -50.09
CA GLY A 100 -15.87 18.49 -50.37
C GLY A 100 -16.74 18.90 -49.21
N THR A 101 -17.34 20.07 -49.28
CA THR A 101 -18.23 20.61 -48.24
C THR A 101 -19.71 20.50 -48.61
N ALA A 102 -20.04 20.27 -49.90
CA ALA A 102 -21.41 20.20 -50.37
C ALA A 102 -22.19 19.07 -49.71
N GLY A 103 -23.37 19.42 -49.18
CA GLY A 103 -24.25 18.47 -48.48
C GLY A 103 -23.80 18.12 -47.05
N THR A 104 -22.77 18.74 -46.54
CA THR A 104 -22.30 18.59 -45.16
C THR A 104 -22.69 19.81 -44.31
N GLN A 105 -22.49 19.76 -43.01
CA GLN A 105 -22.66 20.88 -42.08
C GLN A 105 -21.72 22.05 -42.37
N PHE A 106 -20.70 21.82 -43.21
CA PHE A 106 -19.68 22.79 -43.62
C PHE A 106 -19.94 23.38 -45.01
N ALA A 107 -21.14 23.25 -45.57
CA ALA A 107 -21.49 23.72 -46.91
C ALA A 107 -21.36 25.25 -47.10
N ALA A 108 -21.33 26.00 -46.01
CA ALA A 108 -21.09 27.45 -46.06
C ALA A 108 -19.61 27.83 -46.35
N LEU A 109 -18.66 26.89 -46.27
CA LEU A 109 -17.26 27.11 -46.52
C LEU A 109 -16.96 26.98 -48.04
N GLN A 110 -16.25 27.98 -48.57
CA GLN A 110 -15.73 27.89 -49.94
C GLN A 110 -14.42 27.07 -49.93
N GLN A 111 -14.28 26.15 -50.85
CA GLN A 111 -13.14 25.24 -50.91
C GLN A 111 -11.77 25.95 -50.97
N GLN A 112 -11.71 27.11 -51.59
CA GLN A 112 -10.49 27.93 -51.67
C GLN A 112 -10.07 28.56 -50.31
N ASP A 113 -10.96 28.67 -49.33
CA ASP A 113 -10.70 29.29 -48.04
C ASP A 113 -10.38 28.25 -46.97
N ILE A 114 -10.39 26.94 -47.35
CA ILE A 114 -10.12 25.86 -46.39
C ILE A 114 -8.63 25.68 -46.24
N ILE A 115 -8.17 25.81 -45.00
CA ILE A 115 -6.77 25.60 -44.60
C ILE A 115 -6.57 24.12 -44.25
N PRO A 116 -5.61 23.40 -44.88
CA PRO A 116 -5.40 21.97 -44.63
C PRO A 116 -5.04 21.63 -43.18
N ASP A 117 -4.24 22.50 -42.55
CA ASP A 117 -3.75 22.33 -41.18
C ASP A 117 -4.60 23.14 -40.20
N ALA A 118 -5.93 22.90 -40.25
CA ALA A 118 -6.92 23.47 -39.36
C ALA A 118 -8.01 22.44 -39.08
N VAL A 119 -8.78 22.66 -37.99
CA VAL A 119 -10.03 21.94 -37.71
C VAL A 119 -11.17 22.96 -37.78
N TYR A 120 -12.24 22.60 -38.46
CA TYR A 120 -13.48 23.36 -38.59
C TYR A 120 -14.54 22.74 -37.69
N ILE A 121 -15.22 23.56 -36.91
CA ILE A 121 -16.14 23.15 -35.85
C ILE A 121 -17.44 23.91 -35.99
N THR A 122 -18.57 23.20 -35.97
CA THR A 122 -19.89 23.78 -36.02
C THR A 122 -20.87 23.11 -35.08
N GLU A 123 -21.99 23.73 -34.81
CA GLU A 123 -23.03 23.23 -33.92
C GLU A 123 -23.60 21.89 -34.41
N GLY A 124 -23.77 20.96 -33.48
CA GLY A 124 -24.43 19.67 -33.72
C GLY A 124 -25.78 19.58 -33.00
N LYS A 125 -26.05 18.46 -32.37
CA LYS A 125 -27.34 18.22 -31.66
C LYS A 125 -27.48 19.01 -30.36
N SER A 126 -26.36 19.50 -29.77
CA SER A 126 -26.36 20.19 -28.48
C SER A 126 -25.77 21.60 -28.59
N PRO A 127 -26.62 22.65 -28.62
CA PRO A 127 -26.18 24.06 -28.58
C PRO A 127 -25.37 24.39 -27.32
N VAL A 128 -25.69 23.73 -26.19
CA VAL A 128 -24.97 23.91 -24.92
C VAL A 128 -23.56 23.42 -25.06
N THR A 129 -23.37 22.19 -25.53
CA THR A 129 -22.04 21.59 -25.74
C THR A 129 -21.20 22.36 -26.76
N PHE A 130 -21.83 22.91 -27.81
CA PHE A 130 -21.12 23.76 -28.77
C PHE A 130 -20.57 25.06 -28.12
N LYS A 131 -21.38 25.75 -27.30
CA LYS A 131 -20.93 26.93 -26.54
C LYS A 131 -19.81 26.58 -25.55
N GLU A 132 -19.94 25.45 -24.86
CA GLU A 132 -18.89 24.93 -23.98
C GLU A 132 -17.59 24.67 -24.74
N THR A 133 -17.69 24.02 -25.89
CA THR A 133 -16.54 23.74 -26.79
C THR A 133 -15.89 25.05 -27.26
N GLU A 134 -16.67 26.02 -27.70
CA GLU A 134 -16.15 27.33 -28.11
C GLU A 134 -15.38 28.02 -26.97
N LYS A 135 -15.94 28.04 -25.74
CA LYS A 135 -15.29 28.63 -24.56
C LYS A 135 -13.98 27.92 -24.25
N ASP A 136 -13.94 26.58 -24.32
CA ASP A 136 -12.73 25.78 -24.04
C ASP A 136 -11.64 26.03 -25.07
N LEU A 137 -12.00 26.17 -26.35
CA LEU A 137 -11.04 26.51 -27.39
C LEU A 137 -10.36 27.85 -27.11
N TYR A 138 -11.12 28.88 -26.72
CA TYR A 138 -10.55 30.18 -26.36
C TYR A 138 -9.73 30.17 -25.06
N LEU A 139 -9.99 29.23 -24.15
CA LEU A 139 -9.19 29.05 -22.94
C LEU A 139 -7.87 28.32 -23.22
N ARG A 140 -7.83 27.47 -24.27
CA ARG A 140 -6.68 26.63 -24.59
C ARG A 140 -5.75 27.20 -25.62
N TYR A 141 -6.30 27.86 -26.62
CA TYR A 141 -5.53 28.30 -27.78
C TYR A 141 -5.44 29.80 -27.81
N ALA A 142 -4.31 30.31 -28.29
CA ALA A 142 -4.12 31.73 -28.49
C ALA A 142 -5.19 32.28 -29.46
N PRO A 143 -5.72 33.49 -29.23
CA PRO A 143 -6.80 34.05 -30.06
C PRO A 143 -6.47 34.10 -31.56
N GLU A 144 -5.21 34.25 -31.91
CA GLU A 144 -4.73 34.28 -33.30
C GLU A 144 -4.93 32.98 -34.06
N ARG A 145 -5.05 31.86 -33.32
CA ARG A 145 -5.29 30.52 -33.90
C ARG A 145 -6.77 30.25 -34.13
N ILE A 146 -7.68 31.04 -33.55
CA ILE A 146 -9.11 30.82 -33.60
C ILE A 146 -9.76 31.90 -34.44
N ALA A 147 -10.60 31.51 -35.39
CA ALA A 147 -11.37 32.46 -36.19
C ALA A 147 -12.79 31.96 -36.43
N VAL A 148 -13.78 32.80 -36.29
CA VAL A 148 -15.13 32.53 -36.81
C VAL A 148 -15.12 32.78 -38.30
N VAL A 149 -15.30 31.74 -39.09
CA VAL A 149 -15.22 31.79 -40.57
C VAL A 149 -16.61 31.86 -41.23
N SER A 150 -17.66 31.55 -40.48
CA SER A 150 -19.06 31.77 -40.89
C SER A 150 -19.90 32.01 -39.64
N GLU A 151 -20.89 32.89 -39.73
CA GLU A 151 -21.84 33.19 -38.63
C GLU A 151 -23.17 32.44 -38.79
N SER A 152 -23.52 31.99 -40.00
CA SER A 152 -24.76 31.27 -40.26
C SER A 152 -24.57 30.19 -41.34
N PRO A 153 -24.40 28.95 -40.98
CA PRO A 153 -24.17 28.40 -39.62
C PRO A 153 -22.88 28.95 -39.03
N ARG A 154 -22.82 29.03 -37.68
CA ARG A 154 -21.60 29.45 -36.99
C ARG A 154 -20.54 28.36 -37.12
N ILE A 155 -19.42 28.71 -37.78
CA ILE A 155 -18.29 27.82 -38.00
C ILE A 155 -17.03 28.46 -37.43
N ILE A 156 -16.38 27.74 -36.51
CA ILE A 156 -15.12 28.12 -35.88
C ILE A 156 -14.00 27.36 -36.53
N ARG A 157 -12.92 28.01 -36.90
CA ARG A 157 -11.70 27.43 -37.41
C ARG A 157 -10.62 27.52 -36.34
N VAL A 158 -9.96 26.41 -36.01
CA VAL A 158 -8.77 26.38 -35.15
C VAL A 158 -7.58 25.99 -35.99
N LEU A 159 -6.56 26.86 -36.06
CA LEU A 159 -5.32 26.62 -36.79
C LEU A 159 -4.39 25.66 -36.01
N GLY A 160 -3.72 24.78 -36.71
CA GLY A 160 -2.78 23.81 -36.21
C GLY A 160 -2.94 22.47 -36.92
N ASP A 161 -1.92 21.64 -36.94
CA ASP A 161 -2.04 20.29 -37.52
C ASP A 161 -3.15 19.53 -36.79
N PRO A 162 -4.23 19.13 -37.45
CA PRO A 162 -5.32 18.39 -36.83
C PRO A 162 -4.86 17.07 -36.18
N ARG A 163 -3.70 16.57 -36.57
CA ARG A 163 -3.08 15.35 -36.05
C ARG A 163 -2.14 15.58 -34.88
N ILE A 164 -1.68 16.83 -34.66
CA ILE A 164 -0.67 17.18 -33.67
C ILE A 164 -1.07 18.44 -32.95
N ILE A 165 -1.17 18.42 -31.62
CA ILE A 165 -1.21 19.63 -30.83
C ILE A 165 0.21 20.10 -30.60
N GLU A 166 0.47 21.31 -31.00
CA GLU A 166 1.59 22.08 -30.49
C GLU A 166 1.21 22.60 -29.10
N GLY A 167 1.72 21.96 -28.10
CA GLY A 167 1.62 22.43 -26.70
C GLY A 167 2.92 22.10 -26.01
N ASP A 168 3.32 22.93 -25.07
CA ASP A 168 4.53 22.74 -24.26
C ASP A 168 4.46 21.51 -23.35
N ASN A 169 3.37 20.76 -23.45
CA ASN A 169 3.15 19.57 -22.62
C ASN A 169 3.75 18.33 -23.23
N TYR A 170 4.95 18.05 -22.74
CA TYR A 170 5.52 16.72 -22.58
C TYR A 170 5.22 15.69 -23.65
N ASP A 171 6.25 15.17 -24.30
CA ASP A 171 6.36 13.88 -25.01
C ASP A 171 5.17 13.36 -25.85
N THR A 172 3.97 13.89 -25.67
CA THR A 172 2.77 13.49 -26.39
C THR A 172 2.22 14.63 -27.22
N LYS A 173 2.67 14.68 -28.44
CA LYS A 173 1.96 15.42 -29.48
C LYS A 173 0.60 14.76 -29.69
N MET A 174 -0.46 15.36 -29.14
CA MET A 174 -1.83 14.87 -29.35
C MET A 174 -2.43 15.51 -30.60
N PRO A 175 -3.15 14.74 -31.43
CA PRO A 175 -3.95 15.31 -32.50
C PRO A 175 -4.96 16.31 -31.95
N LEU A 176 -5.18 17.43 -32.65
CA LEU A 176 -6.14 18.46 -32.23
C LEU A 176 -7.54 17.90 -31.96
N MET A 177 -7.96 16.91 -32.74
CA MET A 177 -9.24 16.19 -32.55
C MET A 177 -9.31 15.41 -31.24
N GLN A 178 -8.19 14.99 -30.67
CA GLN A 178 -8.11 14.18 -29.46
C GLN A 178 -7.70 14.99 -28.24
N ALA A 179 -7.47 16.29 -28.40
CA ALA A 179 -7.12 17.16 -27.30
C ALA A 179 -8.23 17.19 -26.26
N PRO A 180 -7.91 17.03 -24.97
CA PRO A 180 -8.90 17.22 -23.94
C PRO A 180 -9.38 18.69 -23.98
N LEU A 181 -10.66 18.93 -23.93
CA LEU A 181 -11.28 20.26 -23.87
C LEU A 181 -11.65 20.61 -22.42
N GLY A 182 -12.79 20.21 -21.96
CA GLY A 182 -13.27 20.39 -20.61
C GLY A 182 -14.34 19.37 -20.25
N LEU A 183 -14.82 19.42 -19.01
CA LEU A 183 -15.90 18.55 -18.54
C LEU A 183 -17.22 18.89 -19.24
N SER A 184 -18.04 17.90 -19.51
CA SER A 184 -19.39 18.09 -20.06
C SER A 184 -20.41 18.33 -18.96
N THR A 185 -21.03 19.50 -18.94
CA THR A 185 -22.15 19.81 -18.03
C THR A 185 -23.34 18.89 -18.28
N GLU A 186 -23.60 18.55 -19.54
CA GLU A 186 -24.71 17.67 -19.93
C GLU A 186 -24.53 16.24 -19.43
N GLU A 187 -23.32 15.66 -19.56
CA GLU A 187 -23.04 14.32 -19.02
C GLU A 187 -23.19 14.28 -17.49
N MET A 188 -22.66 15.31 -16.79
CA MET A 188 -22.83 15.39 -15.34
C MET A 188 -24.29 15.51 -14.91
N ARG A 189 -25.15 16.24 -15.67
CA ARG A 189 -26.61 16.30 -15.43
C ARG A 189 -27.28 14.95 -15.63
N GLN A 190 -26.94 14.23 -16.70
CA GLN A 190 -27.48 12.90 -16.96
C GLN A 190 -27.13 11.92 -15.84
N ILE A 191 -25.90 11.95 -15.38
CA ILE A 191 -25.44 11.14 -14.24
C ILE A 191 -26.23 11.48 -12.96
N ALA A 192 -26.39 12.78 -12.67
CA ALA A 192 -27.15 13.25 -11.52
C ALA A 192 -28.63 12.85 -11.61
N ALA A 193 -29.25 12.96 -12.80
CA ALA A 193 -30.64 12.55 -13.05
C ALA A 193 -30.82 11.04 -12.82
N ALA A 194 -29.81 10.21 -13.15
CA ALA A 194 -29.80 8.78 -12.84
C ALA A 194 -29.51 8.48 -11.36
N GLY A 195 -29.24 9.53 -10.54
CA GLY A 195 -29.08 9.47 -9.10
C GLY A 195 -27.69 8.99 -8.63
N PHE A 196 -26.66 9.09 -9.45
CA PHE A 196 -25.27 8.83 -9.06
C PHE A 196 -24.56 10.09 -8.58
N ASN A 197 -23.54 9.91 -7.78
CA ASN A 197 -22.52 10.92 -7.56
C ASN A 197 -21.59 11.00 -8.78
N VAL A 198 -20.87 12.12 -8.89
CA VAL A 198 -19.89 12.33 -9.95
C VAL A 198 -18.48 12.38 -9.38
N ILE A 199 -17.56 11.70 -10.04
CA ILE A 199 -16.12 11.87 -9.87
C ILE A 199 -15.58 12.52 -11.13
N VAL A 200 -14.85 13.63 -11.00
CA VAL A 200 -14.29 14.34 -12.16
C VAL A 200 -12.80 14.02 -12.31
N ARG A 201 -12.38 13.86 -13.57
CA ARG A 201 -10.99 13.59 -13.94
C ARG A 201 -10.50 14.52 -15.07
N PRO A 202 -10.52 15.84 -14.86
CA PRO A 202 -9.96 16.79 -15.83
C PRO A 202 -8.44 16.62 -15.94
N GLN A 203 -7.92 16.88 -17.13
CA GLN A 203 -6.49 16.80 -17.43
C GLN A 203 -5.85 18.20 -17.26
N ASN A 204 -4.65 18.24 -16.69
CA ASN A 204 -3.85 19.46 -16.67
C ASN A 204 -3.34 19.82 -18.07
N TYR A 205 -3.22 21.09 -18.38
CA TYR A 205 -2.59 21.59 -19.59
C TYR A 205 -1.88 22.92 -19.34
N LEU A 206 -0.73 23.10 -19.94
CA LEU A 206 0.14 24.24 -19.73
C LEU A 206 -0.03 25.29 -20.89
N PRO A 207 0.11 26.56 -20.55
CA PRO A 207 0.26 27.11 -19.21
C PRO A 207 -1.07 27.05 -18.44
N VAL A 208 -1.05 26.57 -17.19
CA VAL A 208 -2.26 26.54 -16.36
C VAL A 208 -2.59 27.92 -15.81
N THR A 209 -3.84 28.34 -15.95
CA THR A 209 -4.36 29.62 -15.47
C THR A 209 -5.51 29.42 -14.47
N GLU A 210 -5.78 30.43 -13.64
CA GLU A 210 -6.93 30.40 -12.73
C GLU A 210 -8.25 30.35 -13.49
N GLN A 211 -8.35 30.99 -14.63
CA GLN A 211 -9.54 30.94 -15.50
C GLN A 211 -9.87 29.53 -16.00
N GLN A 212 -8.84 28.75 -16.30
CA GLN A 212 -9.02 27.35 -16.69
C GLN A 212 -9.55 26.51 -15.51
N ILE A 213 -9.01 26.72 -14.32
CA ILE A 213 -9.49 26.06 -13.09
C ILE A 213 -10.92 26.49 -12.79
N ASP A 214 -11.22 27.82 -12.84
CA ASP A 214 -12.56 28.35 -12.64
C ASP A 214 -13.57 27.78 -13.64
N SER A 215 -13.15 27.53 -14.89
CA SER A 215 -14.03 26.91 -15.89
C SER A 215 -14.43 25.47 -15.49
N ILE A 216 -13.54 24.69 -14.86
CA ILE A 216 -13.88 23.36 -14.34
C ILE A 216 -14.98 23.47 -13.28
N PHE A 217 -14.81 24.35 -12.30
CA PHE A 217 -15.77 24.49 -11.19
C PHE A 217 -17.07 25.15 -11.64
N SER A 218 -17.04 26.15 -12.58
CA SER A 218 -18.27 26.71 -13.18
C SER A 218 -19.13 25.62 -13.82
N ARG A 219 -18.52 24.65 -14.51
CA ARG A 219 -19.25 23.51 -15.10
C ARG A 219 -19.81 22.56 -14.08
N ILE A 220 -19.06 22.32 -13.00
CA ILE A 220 -19.55 21.54 -11.86
C ILE A 220 -20.80 22.21 -11.29
N ASP A 221 -20.76 23.52 -11.01
CA ASP A 221 -21.86 24.25 -10.45
C ASP A 221 -23.06 24.35 -11.41
N GLU A 222 -22.82 24.64 -12.69
CA GLU A 222 -23.86 24.71 -13.73
C GLU A 222 -24.53 23.34 -13.99
N SER A 223 -23.84 22.23 -13.71
CA SER A 223 -24.41 20.89 -13.86
C SER A 223 -25.48 20.58 -12.81
N GLY A 224 -25.33 21.14 -11.60
CA GLY A 224 -26.14 20.79 -10.43
C GLY A 224 -25.90 19.36 -9.94
N ALA A 225 -24.86 18.68 -10.42
CA ALA A 225 -24.51 17.34 -10.02
C ALA A 225 -23.80 17.33 -8.67
N ASN A 226 -23.98 16.26 -7.89
CA ASN A 226 -23.23 16.04 -6.66
C ASN A 226 -21.83 15.51 -7.01
N VAL A 227 -20.87 16.41 -7.22
CA VAL A 227 -19.48 16.06 -7.51
C VAL A 227 -18.73 15.87 -6.19
N VAL A 228 -18.36 14.63 -5.88
CA VAL A 228 -17.84 14.25 -4.55
C VAL A 228 -16.33 14.08 -4.51
N SER A 229 -15.72 13.75 -5.65
CA SER A 229 -14.29 13.43 -5.70
C SER A 229 -13.63 13.95 -6.99
N TYR A 230 -12.35 14.32 -6.86
CA TYR A 230 -11.45 14.61 -7.97
C TYR A 230 -10.33 13.59 -8.02
N ILE A 231 -10.09 13.00 -9.17
CA ILE A 231 -8.96 12.09 -9.41
C ILE A 231 -8.11 12.66 -10.55
N GLY A 232 -6.82 12.84 -10.34
CA GLY A 232 -5.92 13.32 -11.37
C GLY A 232 -5.95 12.47 -12.65
N CYS A 233 -5.76 13.11 -13.80
CA CYS A 233 -5.71 12.47 -15.12
C CYS A 233 -4.40 12.83 -15.82
N GLY A 234 -3.80 11.87 -16.55
CA GLY A 234 -2.56 12.09 -17.27
C GLY A 234 -1.33 12.05 -16.37
N LYS A 235 -0.31 12.86 -16.68
CA LYS A 235 0.99 12.88 -15.98
C LYS A 235 1.07 13.89 -14.85
N GLU A 236 0.14 14.84 -14.78
CA GLU A 236 0.15 15.97 -13.86
C GLU A 236 -1.22 16.19 -13.23
N VAL A 237 -1.22 16.65 -11.99
CA VAL A 237 -2.43 17.13 -11.30
C VAL A 237 -2.80 18.51 -11.83
N VAL A 238 -4.09 18.79 -12.01
CA VAL A 238 -4.56 20.13 -12.41
C VAL A 238 -4.02 21.19 -11.44
N GLY A 239 -3.48 22.26 -12.01
CA GLY A 239 -2.83 23.34 -11.24
C GLY A 239 -1.31 23.21 -11.13
N PHE A 240 -0.72 22.08 -11.49
CA PHE A 240 0.75 21.94 -11.51
C PHE A 240 1.37 22.72 -12.71
N PRO A 241 2.50 23.41 -12.53
CA PRO A 241 3.29 23.51 -11.28
C PRO A 241 2.90 24.65 -10.34
N ASN A 242 2.23 25.70 -10.81
CA ASN A 242 2.19 27.00 -10.14
C ASN A 242 0.82 27.37 -9.54
N LYS A 243 -0.22 26.59 -9.74
CA LYS A 243 -1.60 26.88 -9.34
C LYS A 243 -2.21 25.78 -8.45
N LEU A 244 -1.37 24.95 -7.81
CA LEU A 244 -1.83 23.89 -6.91
C LEU A 244 -2.61 24.43 -5.71
N ASP A 245 -2.17 25.57 -5.13
CA ASP A 245 -2.87 26.18 -3.99
C ASP A 245 -4.29 26.60 -4.39
N TYR A 246 -4.44 27.23 -5.56
CA TYR A 246 -5.73 27.66 -6.07
C TYR A 246 -6.65 26.47 -6.36
N MET A 247 -6.12 25.42 -6.97
CA MET A 247 -6.90 24.20 -7.23
C MET A 247 -7.32 23.51 -5.92
N ALA A 248 -6.44 23.43 -4.93
CA ALA A 248 -6.76 22.85 -3.62
C ALA A 248 -7.84 23.64 -2.89
N GLU A 249 -7.76 24.97 -2.90
CA GLU A 249 -8.80 25.85 -2.32
C GLU A 249 -10.17 25.61 -2.96
N LYS A 250 -10.21 25.51 -4.28
CA LYS A 250 -11.46 25.21 -5.02
C LYS A 250 -12.02 23.83 -4.65
N LEU A 251 -11.18 22.79 -4.58
CA LEU A 251 -11.61 21.45 -4.19
C LEU A 251 -12.18 21.44 -2.77
N LEU A 252 -11.50 22.07 -1.82
CA LEU A 252 -11.94 22.17 -0.42
C LEU A 252 -13.24 22.96 -0.28
N SER A 253 -13.40 24.08 -1.01
CA SER A 253 -14.62 24.89 -0.99
C SER A 253 -15.85 24.14 -1.52
N HIS A 254 -15.64 23.14 -2.39
CA HIS A 254 -16.69 22.24 -2.91
C HIS A 254 -16.82 20.94 -2.13
N ASN A 255 -16.14 20.79 -0.98
CA ASN A 255 -16.12 19.55 -0.18
C ASN A 255 -15.71 18.30 -0.96
N MET A 256 -14.87 18.43 -1.96
CA MET A 256 -14.43 17.32 -2.79
C MET A 256 -13.26 16.58 -2.13
N VAL A 257 -13.26 15.26 -2.26
CA VAL A 257 -12.17 14.40 -1.83
C VAL A 257 -11.16 14.23 -2.97
N PHE A 258 -9.87 14.29 -2.66
CA PHE A 258 -8.82 14.01 -3.63
C PHE A 258 -8.53 12.51 -3.70
N GLY A 259 -8.89 11.88 -4.81
CA GLY A 259 -8.65 10.45 -5.06
C GLY A 259 -7.25 10.21 -5.62
N MET A 260 -6.44 9.43 -4.91
CA MET A 260 -5.09 9.06 -5.32
C MET A 260 -5.02 7.58 -5.74
N VAL A 261 -4.69 7.34 -7.01
CA VAL A 261 -4.68 5.97 -7.57
C VAL A 261 -3.40 5.23 -7.16
N GLU A 262 -3.58 4.06 -6.55
CA GLU A 262 -2.47 3.18 -6.16
C GLU A 262 -1.71 2.69 -7.39
N HIS A 263 -0.37 2.64 -7.29
CA HIS A 263 0.47 2.11 -8.36
C HIS A 263 0.22 0.60 -8.56
N TYR A 264 0.36 0.11 -9.79
CA TYR A 264 0.14 -1.30 -10.13
C TYR A 264 1.01 -2.29 -9.32
N THR A 265 2.16 -1.83 -8.81
CA THR A 265 3.00 -2.62 -7.89
C THR A 265 2.44 -2.70 -6.47
N GLN A 266 1.29 -2.08 -6.21
CA GLN A 266 0.65 -1.97 -4.90
C GLN A 266 1.53 -1.26 -3.85
N LEU A 267 2.43 -0.40 -4.30
CA LEU A 267 3.30 0.42 -3.46
C LEU A 267 3.13 1.89 -3.85
N GLN A 268 2.75 2.72 -2.90
CA GLN A 268 2.50 4.14 -3.10
C GLN A 268 1.47 4.40 -4.22
N PHE A 269 1.69 5.43 -5.01
CA PHE A 269 0.76 5.90 -6.04
C PHE A 269 1.40 5.84 -7.42
N GLY A 270 0.57 5.85 -8.46
CA GLY A 270 1.02 6.04 -9.82
C GLY A 270 1.81 7.34 -9.97
N PRO A 271 2.88 7.37 -10.78
CA PRO A 271 3.69 8.57 -10.97
C PRO A 271 2.83 9.67 -11.61
N MET A 272 2.70 10.79 -10.91
CA MET A 272 1.99 11.98 -11.36
C MET A 272 2.60 13.21 -10.69
N GLU A 273 3.02 14.18 -11.48
CA GLU A 273 3.61 15.42 -10.97
C GLU A 273 2.55 16.24 -10.20
N GLY A 274 2.95 16.80 -9.08
CA GLY A 274 2.06 17.56 -8.21
C GLY A 274 1.16 16.72 -7.28
N LEU A 275 1.17 15.38 -7.36
CA LEU A 275 0.27 14.51 -6.60
C LEU A 275 0.43 14.66 -5.09
N ILE A 276 1.65 14.53 -4.59
CA ILE A 276 1.95 14.68 -3.15
C ILE A 276 1.77 16.11 -2.66
N PRO A 277 2.30 17.15 -3.37
CA PRO A 277 2.03 18.54 -3.01
C PRO A 277 0.53 18.88 -2.95
N MET A 278 -0.29 18.34 -3.87
CA MET A 278 -1.74 18.53 -3.84
C MET A 278 -2.35 17.92 -2.57
N ALA A 279 -1.97 16.70 -2.22
CA ALA A 279 -2.46 16.06 -1.01
C ALA A 279 -2.11 16.86 0.27
N GLU A 280 -0.91 17.45 0.33
CA GLU A 280 -0.49 18.32 1.42
C GLU A 280 -1.34 19.60 1.49
N LYS A 281 -1.62 20.24 0.34
CA LYS A 281 -2.43 21.45 0.25
C LYS A 281 -3.92 21.20 0.53
N MET A 282 -4.38 19.99 0.32
CA MET A 282 -5.72 19.51 0.70
C MET A 282 -5.82 19.12 2.18
N ASP A 283 -4.80 19.41 3.00
CA ASP A 283 -4.69 18.96 4.39
C ASP A 283 -4.94 17.43 4.53
N TYR A 284 -4.52 16.66 3.52
CA TYR A 284 -4.70 15.21 3.43
C TYR A 284 -6.19 14.76 3.42
N GLN A 285 -7.13 15.58 2.97
CA GLN A 285 -8.48 15.14 2.64
C GLN A 285 -8.47 14.27 1.38
N VAL A 286 -7.92 13.09 1.53
CA VAL A 286 -7.54 12.18 0.45
C VAL A 286 -8.15 10.81 0.67
N ALA A 287 -8.63 10.19 -0.41
CA ALA A 287 -9.01 8.79 -0.45
C ALA A 287 -8.07 8.00 -1.36
N ARG A 288 -7.65 6.81 -0.93
CA ARG A 288 -6.90 5.89 -1.78
C ARG A 288 -7.84 5.21 -2.76
N SER A 289 -7.46 5.21 -4.04
CA SER A 289 -8.20 4.55 -5.11
C SER A 289 -7.42 3.36 -5.65
N TYR A 290 -8.13 2.26 -5.92
CA TYR A 290 -7.56 1.09 -6.57
C TYR A 290 -8.23 0.83 -7.90
N ILE A 291 -7.44 0.42 -8.88
CA ILE A 291 -7.90 0.07 -10.22
C ILE A 291 -7.17 -1.18 -10.68
N ILE A 292 -7.88 -2.08 -11.34
CA ILE A 292 -7.26 -3.16 -12.12
C ILE A 292 -7.04 -2.62 -13.53
N ASP A 293 -5.78 -2.53 -13.96
CA ASP A 293 -5.42 -2.02 -15.28
C ASP A 293 -6.01 -2.88 -16.41
N LYS A 294 -6.42 -2.24 -17.52
CA LYS A 294 -7.03 -2.94 -18.68
C LYS A 294 -6.16 -4.07 -19.23
N ALA A 295 -4.84 -3.88 -19.26
CA ALA A 295 -3.92 -4.89 -19.79
C ALA A 295 -3.80 -6.09 -18.83
N GLU A 296 -3.93 -5.85 -17.54
CA GLU A 296 -3.96 -6.89 -16.53
C GLU A 296 -5.32 -7.60 -16.49
N GLN A 297 -6.43 -6.85 -16.54
CA GLN A 297 -7.80 -7.37 -16.52
C GLN A 297 -8.06 -8.37 -17.66
N ARG A 298 -7.49 -8.14 -18.86
CA ARG A 298 -7.60 -9.09 -19.99
C ARG A 298 -7.02 -10.46 -19.69
N LYS A 299 -6.10 -10.58 -18.73
CA LYS A 299 -5.45 -11.84 -18.33
C LYS A 299 -6.11 -12.48 -17.11
N LEU A 300 -6.93 -11.73 -16.39
CA LEU A 300 -7.59 -12.18 -15.16
C LEU A 300 -8.93 -12.82 -15.48
N LYS A 301 -9.20 -13.94 -14.81
CA LYS A 301 -10.54 -14.49 -14.73
C LYS A 301 -11.32 -13.75 -13.63
N MET A 302 -12.65 -13.66 -13.78
CA MET A 302 -13.54 -13.01 -12.82
C MET A 302 -13.25 -13.43 -11.36
N PRO A 303 -13.12 -14.73 -10.99
CA PRO A 303 -12.80 -15.10 -9.61
C PRO A 303 -11.47 -14.61 -9.09
N GLU A 304 -10.49 -14.34 -9.98
CA GLU A 304 -9.21 -13.77 -9.61
C GLU A 304 -9.30 -12.26 -9.41
N ALA A 305 -10.08 -11.58 -10.24
CA ALA A 305 -10.37 -10.16 -10.09
C ALA A 305 -11.14 -9.90 -8.78
N LEU A 306 -12.16 -10.70 -8.47
CA LEU A 306 -12.92 -10.61 -7.21
C LEU A 306 -12.02 -10.78 -5.98
N ARG A 307 -11.11 -11.77 -5.99
CA ARG A 307 -10.15 -11.96 -4.88
C ARG A 307 -9.22 -10.77 -4.68
N ARG A 308 -8.90 -10.02 -5.75
CA ARG A 308 -8.09 -8.81 -5.60
C ARG A 308 -8.85 -7.69 -4.92
N TRP A 309 -10.12 -7.50 -5.27
CA TRP A 309 -10.98 -6.51 -4.62
C TRP A 309 -11.21 -6.84 -3.15
N ALA A 310 -11.43 -8.11 -2.82
CA ALA A 310 -11.69 -8.60 -1.47
C ALA A 310 -10.72 -8.08 -0.39
N LEU A 311 -9.45 -7.86 -0.74
CA LEU A 311 -8.40 -7.47 0.19
C LEU A 311 -8.05 -5.97 0.13
N THR A 312 -8.59 -5.22 -0.84
CA THR A 312 -8.16 -3.83 -1.05
C THR A 312 -8.69 -2.89 0.02
N ASP A 313 -9.97 -2.98 0.32
CA ASP A 313 -10.65 -2.08 1.24
C ASP A 313 -10.18 -2.30 2.68
N GLU A 314 -9.98 -3.57 3.03
CA GLU A 314 -9.65 -4.00 4.38
C GLU A 314 -8.15 -3.91 4.70
N GLU A 315 -7.28 -4.48 3.83
CA GLU A 315 -5.83 -4.54 4.10
C GLU A 315 -5.08 -3.27 3.69
N ARG A 316 -5.60 -2.51 2.71
CA ARG A 316 -4.89 -1.38 2.11
C ARG A 316 -5.58 -0.03 2.27
N ASN A 317 -6.68 0.01 3.04
CA ASN A 317 -7.48 1.22 3.25
C ASN A 317 -7.90 1.91 1.95
N ILE A 318 -8.25 1.13 0.91
CA ILE A 318 -8.85 1.67 -0.31
C ILE A 318 -10.27 2.13 0.01
N ARG A 319 -10.65 3.31 -0.49
CA ARG A 319 -12.00 3.89 -0.30
C ARG A 319 -12.65 4.30 -1.61
N ILE A 320 -11.93 4.24 -2.72
CA ILE A 320 -12.49 4.38 -4.07
C ILE A 320 -12.14 3.13 -4.86
N ASN A 321 -13.13 2.29 -5.08
CA ASN A 321 -13.03 1.13 -5.96
C ASN A 321 -13.34 1.57 -7.39
N TYR A 322 -12.28 1.87 -8.16
CA TYR A 322 -12.40 2.28 -9.54
C TYR A 322 -12.49 1.05 -10.45
N ILE A 323 -13.71 0.62 -10.72
CA ILE A 323 -14.02 -0.61 -11.43
C ILE A 323 -14.09 -0.35 -12.93
N LYS A 324 -13.28 -1.07 -13.71
CA LYS A 324 -13.39 -1.10 -15.18
C LYS A 324 -14.22 -2.30 -15.61
N PRO A 325 -15.16 -2.11 -16.56
CA PRO A 325 -15.92 -3.24 -17.09
C PRO A 325 -15.01 -4.21 -17.88
N PHE A 326 -15.35 -5.47 -17.86
CA PHE A 326 -14.82 -6.44 -18.81
C PHE A 326 -15.39 -6.13 -20.20
N MET A 327 -14.51 -6.06 -21.19
CA MET A 327 -14.86 -5.75 -22.58
C MET A 327 -14.86 -7.01 -23.48
N LEU A 328 -14.65 -8.17 -22.90
CA LEU A 328 -14.68 -9.45 -23.58
C LEU A 328 -15.52 -10.44 -22.77
N PRO A 329 -16.42 -11.23 -23.43
CA PRO A 329 -17.22 -12.23 -22.74
C PRO A 329 -16.32 -13.30 -22.11
N GLN A 330 -16.74 -13.82 -20.97
CA GLN A 330 -16.07 -14.93 -20.30
C GLN A 330 -17.06 -16.06 -20.07
N ASN A 331 -16.62 -17.29 -20.26
CA ASN A 331 -17.41 -18.50 -20.03
C ASN A 331 -18.76 -18.57 -20.79
N GLY A 332 -18.91 -17.84 -21.89
CA GLY A 332 -20.15 -17.79 -22.67
C GLY A 332 -21.26 -16.92 -22.08
N GLN A 333 -20.97 -16.14 -21.03
CA GLN A 333 -21.90 -15.14 -20.51
C GLN A 333 -21.93 -13.90 -21.41
N ASP A 334 -23.08 -13.26 -21.46
CA ASP A 334 -23.26 -11.95 -22.04
C ASP A 334 -22.40 -10.90 -21.31
N ILE A 335 -21.89 -9.89 -22.03
CA ILE A 335 -20.97 -8.90 -21.46
C ILE A 335 -21.65 -8.05 -20.38
N LEU A 336 -22.91 -7.68 -20.58
CA LEU A 336 -23.66 -6.90 -19.60
C LEU A 336 -23.88 -7.71 -18.32
N GLU A 337 -24.38 -8.96 -18.46
CA GLU A 337 -24.60 -9.87 -17.33
C GLU A 337 -23.30 -10.13 -16.56
N LEU A 338 -22.21 -10.41 -17.27
CA LEU A 338 -20.89 -10.60 -16.66
C LEU A 338 -20.46 -9.40 -15.79
N ASN A 339 -20.65 -8.18 -16.31
CA ASN A 339 -20.26 -6.96 -15.58
C ASN A 339 -21.20 -6.65 -14.41
N LEU A 340 -22.49 -6.92 -14.54
CA LEU A 340 -23.44 -6.79 -13.43
C LEU A 340 -23.11 -7.77 -12.29
N ASP A 341 -22.83 -9.02 -12.61
CA ASP A 341 -22.42 -10.03 -11.63
C ASP A 341 -21.09 -9.65 -10.96
N TYR A 342 -20.16 -9.10 -11.74
CA TYR A 342 -18.88 -8.63 -11.23
C TYR A 342 -19.07 -7.53 -10.19
N VAL A 343 -19.83 -6.49 -10.52
CA VAL A 343 -20.07 -5.34 -9.62
C VAL A 343 -20.88 -5.78 -8.39
N LYS A 344 -21.97 -6.57 -8.57
CA LYS A 344 -22.75 -7.11 -7.45
C LYS A 344 -21.89 -7.92 -6.48
N SER A 345 -20.97 -8.74 -7.01
CA SER A 345 -20.08 -9.55 -6.18
C SER A 345 -19.10 -8.70 -5.39
N ILE A 346 -18.54 -7.64 -5.99
CA ILE A 346 -17.66 -6.69 -5.28
C ILE A 346 -18.46 -5.96 -4.19
N ALA A 347 -19.63 -5.42 -4.53
CA ALA A 347 -20.49 -4.70 -3.58
C ALA A 347 -20.88 -5.57 -2.38
N ALA A 348 -21.26 -6.82 -2.64
CA ALA A 348 -21.61 -7.79 -1.59
C ALA A 348 -20.40 -8.13 -0.70
N ASP A 349 -19.20 -8.29 -1.26
CA ASP A 349 -17.98 -8.52 -0.49
C ASP A 349 -17.63 -7.32 0.40
N VAL A 350 -17.66 -6.11 -0.14
CA VAL A 350 -17.45 -4.85 0.60
C VAL A 350 -18.41 -4.76 1.80
N GLN A 351 -19.71 -4.99 1.56
CA GLN A 351 -20.71 -4.93 2.63
C GLN A 351 -20.57 -6.06 3.65
N SER A 352 -20.22 -7.27 3.21
CA SER A 352 -19.99 -8.41 4.11
C SER A 352 -18.85 -8.18 5.10
N ARG A 353 -17.89 -7.32 4.75
CA ARG A 353 -16.75 -6.89 5.59
C ARG A 353 -17.07 -5.71 6.51
N GLY A 354 -18.33 -5.26 6.52
CA GLY A 354 -18.79 -4.17 7.40
C GLY A 354 -18.64 -2.76 6.82
N PHE A 355 -18.18 -2.62 5.58
CA PHE A 355 -18.15 -1.32 4.91
C PHE A 355 -19.52 -0.91 4.38
N LYS A 356 -19.74 0.40 4.28
CA LYS A 356 -20.93 1.01 3.69
C LYS A 356 -20.59 1.47 2.26
N LEU A 357 -21.55 1.36 1.37
CA LEU A 357 -21.43 1.93 0.03
C LEU A 357 -21.89 3.39 0.04
N GLY A 358 -21.12 4.29 -0.57
CA GLY A 358 -21.46 5.72 -0.62
C GLY A 358 -20.30 6.56 -1.16
N THR A 359 -20.18 7.79 -0.73
CA THR A 359 -19.02 8.64 -1.00
C THR A 359 -17.80 8.14 -0.24
N SER A 360 -16.63 8.29 -0.85
CA SER A 360 -15.37 7.80 -0.28
C SER A 360 -15.10 8.35 1.12
N GLY A 361 -14.81 7.47 2.04
CA GLY A 361 -14.36 7.84 3.38
C GLY A 361 -12.95 8.44 3.35
N VAL A 362 -12.69 9.32 4.31
CA VAL A 362 -11.37 9.91 4.57
C VAL A 362 -10.99 9.70 6.03
N PHE A 363 -9.70 9.66 6.32
CA PHE A 363 -9.21 9.63 7.69
C PHE A 363 -9.44 10.99 8.35
N ASN A 364 -10.35 11.06 9.29
CA ASN A 364 -10.75 12.30 9.94
C ASN A 364 -10.62 12.19 11.47
N ALA A 365 -9.89 13.13 12.07
CA ALA A 365 -9.70 13.21 13.51
C ALA A 365 -10.80 14.00 14.23
N ASP A 366 -11.58 14.82 13.52
CA ASP A 366 -12.66 15.62 14.11
C ASP A 366 -14.04 15.01 13.83
N THR A 367 -15.00 15.33 14.66
CA THR A 367 -16.41 14.94 14.52
C THR A 367 -17.28 16.05 13.91
N ASN A 368 -16.83 17.30 13.96
CA ASN A 368 -17.59 18.49 13.55
C ASN A 368 -17.09 19.13 12.25
N GLY A 369 -16.11 18.53 11.61
CA GLY A 369 -15.52 19.01 10.38
C GLY A 369 -14.50 18.02 9.87
N TYR A 370 -13.53 18.48 9.07
CA TYR A 370 -12.39 17.68 8.67
C TYR A 370 -11.11 18.16 9.35
N GLN A 371 -10.37 17.23 9.93
CA GLN A 371 -9.04 17.46 10.49
C GLN A 371 -8.15 16.26 10.23
N ALA A 372 -6.98 16.50 9.62
CA ALA A 372 -5.96 15.49 9.43
C ALA A 372 -5.43 14.95 10.78
N TYR A 373 -5.22 13.64 10.86
CA TYR A 373 -4.69 13.04 12.08
C TYR A 373 -3.18 13.15 12.18
N PHE A 374 -2.74 13.95 13.13
CA PHE A 374 -1.34 14.03 13.56
C PHE A 374 -1.28 13.86 15.07
N PRO A 375 -0.66 12.79 15.59
CA PRO A 375 -0.51 12.65 17.05
C PRO A 375 0.36 13.76 17.61
N ASP A 376 0.07 14.18 18.85
CA ASP A 376 0.84 15.21 19.53
C ASP A 376 2.32 14.79 19.62
N LYS A 377 3.21 15.66 19.15
CA LYS A 377 4.65 15.43 19.14
C LYS A 377 5.21 15.18 20.54
N MET A 378 4.64 15.78 21.58
CA MET A 378 5.07 15.57 22.96
C MET A 378 4.73 14.16 23.43
N LEU A 379 3.58 13.62 23.03
CA LEU A 379 3.22 12.23 23.32
C LEU A 379 4.12 11.24 22.59
N LEU A 380 4.59 11.57 21.38
CA LEU A 380 5.51 10.73 20.60
C LEU A 380 6.93 10.63 21.24
N VAL A 381 7.28 11.56 22.12
CA VAL A 381 8.55 11.47 22.90
C VAL A 381 8.56 10.22 23.78
N LEU A 382 7.40 9.82 24.34
CA LEU A 382 7.34 8.67 25.23
C LEU A 382 7.73 7.36 24.54
N PRO A 383 7.09 6.92 23.43
CA PRO A 383 7.55 5.74 22.70
C PRO A 383 8.99 5.85 22.20
N ALA A 384 9.47 7.05 21.85
CA ALA A 384 10.88 7.28 21.51
C ALA A 384 11.80 6.92 22.69
N LEU A 385 11.50 7.34 23.90
CA LEU A 385 12.27 7.01 25.11
C LEU A 385 12.25 5.50 25.42
N ALA A 386 11.12 4.82 25.24
CA ALA A 386 11.05 3.36 25.41
C ALA A 386 11.97 2.62 24.41
N VAL A 387 12.01 3.07 23.17
CA VAL A 387 12.89 2.49 22.15
C VAL A 387 14.36 2.72 22.51
N VAL A 388 14.73 3.91 22.96
CA VAL A 388 16.09 4.20 23.45
C VAL A 388 16.43 3.33 24.66
N ALA A 389 15.52 3.17 25.62
CA ALA A 389 15.72 2.30 26.77
C ALA A 389 15.98 0.83 26.36
N ALA A 390 15.22 0.32 25.39
CA ALA A 390 15.41 -1.02 24.84
C ALA A 390 16.78 -1.15 24.13
N GLY A 391 17.17 -0.15 23.35
CA GLY A 391 18.49 -0.10 22.68
C GLY A 391 19.65 -0.12 23.68
N VAL A 392 19.59 0.72 24.71
CA VAL A 392 20.59 0.76 25.80
C VAL A 392 20.61 -0.57 26.56
N MET A 393 19.46 -1.19 26.81
CA MET A 393 19.39 -2.49 27.48
C MET A 393 20.04 -3.60 26.63
N TYR A 394 19.80 -3.62 25.31
CA TYR A 394 20.49 -4.55 24.42
C TYR A 394 22.03 -4.35 24.45
N LEU A 395 22.51 -3.10 24.35
CA LEU A 395 23.92 -2.79 24.45
C LEU A 395 24.52 -3.19 25.80
N ALA A 396 23.78 -3.02 26.87
CA ALA A 396 24.19 -3.45 28.19
C ALA A 396 24.35 -4.98 28.29
N LEU A 397 23.42 -5.75 27.70
CA LEU A 397 23.49 -7.19 27.64
C LEU A 397 24.62 -7.69 26.72
N LEU A 398 24.87 -6.97 25.63
CA LEU A 398 25.96 -7.29 24.70
C LEU A 398 27.32 -6.90 25.25
N LEU A 399 27.49 -5.71 25.81
CA LEU A 399 28.78 -5.15 26.19
C LEU A 399 29.12 -5.28 27.67
N GLY A 400 28.13 -5.64 28.50
CA GLY A 400 28.32 -5.75 29.95
C GLY A 400 28.44 -4.36 30.63
N LEU A 401 27.65 -3.38 30.17
CA LEU A 401 27.74 -2.00 30.63
C LEU A 401 27.30 -1.83 32.09
N SER A 402 28.00 -1.00 32.86
CA SER A 402 27.64 -0.65 34.21
C SER A 402 26.31 0.14 34.24
N SER A 403 25.54 0.04 35.33
CA SER A 403 24.25 0.75 35.48
C SER A 403 24.42 2.27 35.31
N LYS A 404 25.51 2.84 35.80
CA LYS A 404 25.80 4.29 35.63
C LYS A 404 25.93 4.67 34.15
N LEU A 405 26.65 3.87 33.36
CA LEU A 405 26.82 4.13 31.92
C LEU A 405 25.51 3.93 31.18
N GLN A 406 24.70 2.96 31.57
CA GLN A 406 23.35 2.77 31.00
C GLN A 406 22.48 4.03 31.21
N TYR A 407 22.49 4.63 32.40
CA TYR A 407 21.72 5.84 32.67
C TYR A 407 22.26 7.05 31.88
N ILE A 408 23.56 7.19 31.75
CA ILE A 408 24.17 8.26 30.95
C ILE A 408 23.75 8.10 29.46
N LEU A 409 23.89 6.90 28.90
CA LEU A 409 23.51 6.63 27.52
C LEU A 409 22.00 6.85 27.30
N PHE A 410 21.16 6.41 28.24
CA PHE A 410 19.72 6.66 28.17
C PHE A 410 19.40 8.16 28.22
N ALA A 411 20.04 8.93 29.10
CA ALA A 411 19.82 10.37 29.19
C ALA A 411 20.25 11.10 27.91
N VAL A 412 21.45 10.78 27.38
CA VAL A 412 21.98 11.43 26.18
C VAL A 412 21.15 11.09 24.94
N PHE A 413 20.95 9.80 24.65
CA PHE A 413 20.21 9.38 23.48
C PHE A 413 18.70 9.67 23.63
N GLY A 414 18.15 9.61 24.84
CA GLY A 414 16.78 9.99 25.12
C GLY A 414 16.52 11.47 24.88
N ALA A 415 17.39 12.35 25.38
CA ALA A 415 17.30 13.78 25.10
C ALA A 415 17.45 14.11 23.62
N ALA A 416 18.40 13.46 22.93
CA ALA A 416 18.55 13.61 21.49
C ALA A 416 17.30 13.15 20.72
N ALA A 417 16.77 11.97 21.04
CA ALA A 417 15.56 11.45 20.42
C ALA A 417 14.35 12.37 20.64
N ALA A 418 14.15 12.85 21.87
CA ALA A 418 13.08 13.79 22.21
C ALA A 418 13.20 15.09 21.41
N ALA A 419 14.41 15.68 21.39
CA ALA A 419 14.66 16.91 20.65
C ALA A 419 14.41 16.75 19.14
N LEU A 420 14.85 15.63 18.53
CA LEU A 420 14.65 15.37 17.11
C LEU A 420 13.18 15.13 16.76
N VAL A 421 12.44 14.38 17.59
CA VAL A 421 11.01 14.13 17.38
C VAL A 421 10.18 15.40 17.45
N VAL A 422 10.48 16.30 18.40
CA VAL A 422 9.71 17.53 18.60
C VAL A 422 10.08 18.60 17.56
N LYS A 423 11.39 18.81 17.29
CA LYS A 423 11.86 19.93 16.47
C LYS A 423 11.80 19.66 14.97
N MET A 424 11.98 18.42 14.51
CA MET A 424 11.99 18.12 13.08
C MET A 424 10.57 17.96 12.52
N ALA A 425 10.31 18.61 11.38
CA ALA A 425 9.09 18.38 10.60
C ALA A 425 9.17 17.05 9.83
N SER A 426 10.38 16.62 9.44
CA SER A 426 10.60 15.36 8.73
C SER A 426 10.25 14.14 9.58
N PRO A 427 9.63 13.10 9.02
CA PRO A 427 9.34 11.84 9.71
C PRO A 427 10.60 10.98 9.96
N LEU A 428 11.76 11.35 9.42
CA LEU A 428 12.99 10.56 9.46
C LEU A 428 13.42 10.15 10.89
N PRO A 429 13.43 11.02 11.93
CA PRO A 429 13.78 10.60 13.28
C PRO A 429 12.85 9.50 13.82
N ARG A 430 11.56 9.61 13.56
CA ARG A 430 10.56 8.61 13.96
C ARG A 430 10.76 7.30 13.21
N GLN A 431 11.10 7.34 11.91
CA GLN A 431 11.44 6.16 11.14
C GLN A 431 12.70 5.45 11.65
N LEU A 432 13.75 6.21 12.05
CA LEU A 432 14.95 5.64 12.66
C LEU A 432 14.66 4.97 14.01
N LEU A 433 13.85 5.59 14.85
CA LEU A 433 13.42 4.99 16.13
C LEU A 433 12.56 3.73 15.88
N ALA A 434 11.65 3.77 14.93
CA ALA A 434 10.88 2.61 14.51
C ALA A 434 11.80 1.47 14.00
N PHE A 435 12.86 1.82 13.26
CA PHE A 435 13.87 0.85 12.83
C PHE A 435 14.59 0.19 14.02
N VAL A 436 15.04 1.00 15.00
CA VAL A 436 15.67 0.48 16.23
C VAL A 436 14.69 -0.44 16.97
N SER A 437 13.41 -0.04 17.09
CA SER A 437 12.37 -0.87 17.71
C SER A 437 12.20 -2.20 16.98
N ALA A 438 12.09 -2.18 15.66
CA ALA A 438 11.93 -3.39 14.82
C ALA A 438 13.12 -4.35 14.94
N CYS A 439 14.31 -3.84 15.21
CA CYS A 439 15.52 -4.67 15.36
C CYS A 439 15.72 -5.18 16.80
N VAL A 440 15.47 -4.35 17.81
CA VAL A 440 15.88 -4.63 19.18
C VAL A 440 14.87 -5.46 19.95
N PHE A 441 13.57 -5.18 19.85
CA PHE A 441 12.55 -5.90 20.64
C PHE A 441 12.46 -7.39 20.29
N PRO A 442 12.50 -7.85 19.02
CA PRO A 442 12.60 -9.27 18.69
C PRO A 442 13.82 -9.96 19.28
N VAL A 443 14.94 -9.25 19.33
CA VAL A 443 16.18 -9.78 19.89
C VAL A 443 16.10 -9.88 21.41
N LEU A 444 15.62 -8.85 22.10
CA LEU A 444 15.43 -8.87 23.55
C LEU A 444 14.46 -9.96 23.96
N SER A 445 13.36 -10.15 23.24
CA SER A 445 12.40 -11.23 23.51
C SER A 445 13.06 -12.60 23.45
N MET A 446 13.88 -12.84 22.44
CA MET A 446 14.60 -14.11 22.28
C MET A 446 15.75 -14.28 23.28
N ILE A 447 16.46 -13.20 23.65
CA ILE A 447 17.46 -13.25 24.72
C ILE A 447 16.85 -13.73 26.05
N VAL A 448 15.70 -13.14 26.43
CA VAL A 448 14.97 -13.55 27.65
C VAL A 448 14.61 -15.02 27.60
N VAL A 449 14.10 -15.50 26.48
CA VAL A 449 13.68 -16.90 26.34
C VAL A 449 14.89 -17.86 26.35
N VAL A 450 15.97 -17.54 25.64
CA VAL A 450 17.20 -18.35 25.63
C VAL A 450 17.81 -18.41 27.04
N GLU A 451 17.87 -17.29 27.76
CA GLU A 451 18.31 -17.30 29.15
C GLU A 451 17.37 -18.11 30.06
N TRP A 452 16.08 -18.10 29.77
CA TRP A 452 15.11 -18.93 30.47
C TRP A 452 15.36 -20.42 30.24
N TRP A 453 15.65 -20.84 28.99
CA TRP A 453 16.03 -22.27 28.70
C TRP A 453 17.29 -22.68 29.45
N GLU A 454 18.28 -21.80 29.58
CA GLU A 454 19.51 -22.08 30.34
C GLU A 454 19.29 -22.13 31.86
N SER A 455 18.40 -21.30 32.40
CA SER A 455 18.17 -21.21 33.83
C SER A 455 17.35 -22.37 34.39
N VAL A 456 16.59 -23.07 33.56
CA VAL A 456 15.67 -24.10 34.00
C VAL A 456 16.41 -25.42 34.20
N LYS A 457 16.73 -25.73 35.45
CA LYS A 457 17.25 -27.04 35.89
C LYS A 457 16.17 -28.11 36.01
N VAL A 458 14.88 -27.75 35.89
CA VAL A 458 13.76 -28.69 36.05
C VAL A 458 13.50 -29.41 34.73
N ARG A 459 13.77 -30.70 34.70
CA ARG A 459 13.38 -31.57 33.59
C ARG A 459 11.87 -31.66 33.52
N CYS A 460 11.30 -31.43 32.33
CA CYS A 460 9.90 -31.72 32.08
C CYS A 460 9.68 -33.23 32.25
N LYS A 461 8.61 -33.59 32.97
CA LYS A 461 8.32 -35.01 33.29
C LYS A 461 7.82 -35.79 32.08
N CYS A 462 7.25 -35.10 31.09
CA CYS A 462 6.73 -35.68 29.85
C CYS A 462 6.74 -34.69 28.69
N MET A 463 6.59 -35.18 27.47
CA MET A 463 6.56 -34.39 26.24
C MET A 463 5.44 -33.35 26.26
N VAL A 464 4.26 -33.70 26.77
CA VAL A 464 3.12 -32.76 26.84
C VAL A 464 3.47 -31.54 27.70
N GLN A 465 4.08 -31.72 28.86
CA GLN A 465 4.51 -30.62 29.72
C GLN A 465 5.57 -29.74 29.03
N PHE A 466 6.49 -30.33 28.27
CA PHE A 466 7.47 -29.62 27.48
C PHE A 466 6.78 -28.75 26.42
N LEU A 467 5.86 -29.32 25.64
CA LEU A 467 5.15 -28.64 24.58
C LEU A 467 4.29 -27.46 25.12
N MET A 468 3.52 -27.72 26.19
CA MET A 468 2.73 -26.66 26.86
C MET A 468 3.61 -25.51 27.35
N ARG A 469 4.72 -25.81 27.98
CA ARG A 469 5.67 -24.81 28.46
C ARG A 469 6.29 -24.02 27.31
N THR A 470 6.69 -24.69 26.22
CA THR A 470 7.27 -24.04 25.05
C THR A 470 6.25 -23.13 24.37
N THR A 471 4.97 -23.53 24.33
CA THR A 471 3.89 -22.68 23.83
C THR A 471 3.72 -21.40 24.67
N VAL A 472 3.74 -21.49 25.99
CA VAL A 472 3.71 -20.32 26.88
C VAL A 472 4.94 -19.43 26.69
N GLN A 473 6.13 -20.01 26.48
CA GLN A 473 7.36 -19.26 26.24
C GLN A 473 7.33 -18.55 24.90
N LEU A 474 6.76 -19.16 23.84
CA LEU A 474 6.51 -18.51 22.56
C LEU A 474 5.52 -17.34 22.76
N GLY A 475 4.43 -17.53 23.50
CA GLY A 475 3.48 -16.47 23.83
C GLY A 475 4.15 -15.29 24.53
N ALA A 476 5.05 -15.55 25.48
CA ALA A 476 5.81 -14.49 26.15
C ALA A 476 6.76 -13.75 25.16
N ALA A 477 7.43 -14.49 24.24
CA ALA A 477 8.27 -13.88 23.22
C ALA A 477 7.47 -13.00 22.27
N VAL A 478 6.29 -13.48 21.82
CA VAL A 478 5.36 -12.72 20.98
C VAL A 478 4.88 -11.46 21.71
N ALA A 479 4.47 -11.56 22.97
CA ALA A 479 4.03 -10.41 23.75
C ALA A 479 5.14 -9.35 23.91
N MET A 480 6.38 -9.76 24.19
CA MET A 480 7.51 -8.82 24.25
C MET A 480 7.83 -8.20 22.90
N SER A 481 7.73 -8.96 21.81
CA SER A 481 7.90 -8.43 20.46
C SER A 481 6.79 -7.45 20.08
N LEU A 482 5.53 -7.72 20.50
CA LEU A 482 4.39 -6.80 20.32
C LEU A 482 4.55 -5.47 21.07
N CYS A 483 5.30 -5.42 22.18
CA CYS A 483 5.66 -4.14 22.79
C CYS A 483 6.44 -3.25 21.79
N GLY A 484 7.40 -3.83 21.07
CA GLY A 484 8.13 -3.11 20.02
C GLY A 484 7.25 -2.72 18.84
N ALA A 485 6.33 -3.61 18.45
CA ALA A 485 5.35 -3.35 17.42
C ALA A 485 4.41 -2.16 17.76
N ALA A 486 3.95 -2.11 19.04
CA ALA A 486 3.15 -0.99 19.52
C ALA A 486 3.91 0.36 19.47
N MET A 487 5.23 0.35 19.79
CA MET A 487 6.07 1.55 19.66
C MET A 487 6.21 2.00 18.20
N ILE A 488 6.39 1.06 17.25
CA ILE A 488 6.46 1.38 15.81
C ILE A 488 5.17 2.02 15.35
N SER A 489 4.03 1.37 15.64
CA SER A 489 2.72 1.86 15.24
C SER A 489 2.40 3.23 15.84
N ALA A 490 2.82 3.50 17.10
CA ALA A 490 2.68 4.81 17.72
C ALA A 490 3.58 5.88 17.07
N LEU A 491 4.86 5.57 16.83
CA LEU A 491 5.83 6.51 16.24
C LEU A 491 5.50 6.90 14.80
N LEU A 492 4.96 5.98 14.01
CA LEU A 492 4.62 6.19 12.61
C LEU A 492 3.12 6.48 12.39
N GLY A 493 2.32 6.53 13.46
CA GLY A 493 0.87 6.63 13.40
C GLY A 493 0.37 8.02 13.04
N ASP A 494 0.63 8.53 11.82
CA ASP A 494 -0.02 9.73 11.30
C ASP A 494 -0.59 9.51 9.88
N ILE A 495 -1.40 10.44 9.42
CA ILE A 495 -2.16 10.34 8.17
C ILE A 495 -1.29 10.08 6.94
N ARG A 496 -0.06 10.60 6.90
CA ARG A 496 0.86 10.41 5.76
C ARG A 496 1.25 8.95 5.57
N PHE A 497 1.41 8.23 6.69
CA PHE A 497 1.71 6.81 6.67
C PHE A 497 0.46 5.96 6.43
N PHE A 498 -0.73 6.36 6.91
CA PHE A 498 -1.99 5.66 6.64
C PHE A 498 -2.35 5.70 5.17
N LEU A 499 -2.13 6.85 4.53
CA LEU A 499 -2.30 7.04 3.10
C LEU A 499 -1.15 6.46 2.26
N GLU A 500 -0.02 6.05 2.89
CA GLU A 500 1.19 5.58 2.21
C GLU A 500 1.88 6.68 1.35
N ILE A 501 1.64 7.95 1.67
CA ILE A 501 2.39 9.09 1.15
C ILE A 501 3.82 9.01 1.65
N ASP A 502 3.99 8.86 2.96
CA ASP A 502 5.24 8.46 3.58
C ASP A 502 5.28 6.94 3.77
N ILE A 503 6.39 6.33 3.39
CA ILE A 503 6.62 4.91 3.61
C ILE A 503 7.76 4.68 4.60
N TYR A 504 7.64 3.62 5.37
CA TYR A 504 8.74 3.20 6.24
C TYR A 504 9.92 2.70 5.39
N ARG A 505 11.05 3.41 5.51
CA ARG A 505 12.29 3.08 4.81
C ARG A 505 13.14 2.14 5.66
N GLY A 506 13.68 1.09 5.05
CA GLY A 506 14.56 0.14 5.77
C GLY A 506 13.96 -1.26 5.97
N VAL A 507 12.81 -1.56 5.38
CA VAL A 507 12.12 -2.86 5.48
C VAL A 507 13.06 -4.05 5.26
N LYS A 508 13.96 -4.00 4.27
CA LYS A 508 14.91 -5.10 3.99
C LYS A 508 15.92 -5.29 5.12
N LEU A 509 16.40 -4.22 5.73
CA LEU A 509 17.36 -4.28 6.83
C LEU A 509 16.73 -4.83 8.12
N THR A 510 15.46 -4.57 8.37
CA THR A 510 14.75 -5.09 9.55
C THR A 510 14.55 -6.61 9.52
N PHE A 511 14.73 -7.27 8.38
CA PHE A 511 14.78 -8.73 8.32
C PHE A 511 16.14 -9.31 8.71
N ILE A 512 17.23 -8.60 8.41
CA ILE A 512 18.60 -9.08 8.58
C ILE A 512 19.15 -8.69 9.95
N MET A 513 18.94 -7.43 10.36
CA MET A 513 19.54 -6.88 11.57
C MET A 513 19.15 -7.63 12.86
N PRO A 514 17.91 -8.04 13.12
CA PRO A 514 17.58 -8.81 14.32
C PRO A 514 18.37 -10.12 14.40
N VAL A 515 18.55 -10.81 13.26
CA VAL A 515 19.32 -12.05 13.18
C VAL A 515 20.77 -11.78 13.52
N LEU A 516 21.38 -10.75 12.92
CA LEU A 516 22.78 -10.38 13.21
C LEU A 516 22.97 -9.98 14.67
N LEU A 517 22.10 -9.17 15.24
CA LEU A 517 22.16 -8.75 16.65
C LEU A 517 22.02 -9.95 17.58
N MET A 518 21.14 -10.89 17.28
CA MET A 518 20.99 -12.11 18.08
C MET A 518 22.22 -13.00 17.99
N LEU A 519 22.77 -13.19 16.79
CA LEU A 519 24.00 -13.98 16.60
C LEU A 519 25.18 -13.37 17.35
N LEU A 520 25.37 -12.05 17.30
CA LEU A 520 26.41 -11.34 18.05
C LEU A 520 26.29 -11.58 19.56
N TRP A 521 25.07 -11.47 20.10
CA TRP A 521 24.84 -11.72 21.51
C TRP A 521 25.08 -13.21 21.85
N TYR A 522 24.62 -14.14 20.99
CA TYR A 522 24.73 -15.58 21.22
C TYR A 522 26.19 -16.03 21.23
N VAL A 523 27.01 -15.60 20.25
CA VAL A 523 28.44 -15.89 20.18
C VAL A 523 29.17 -15.37 21.40
N LYS A 524 28.86 -14.15 21.83
CA LYS A 524 29.48 -13.57 23.03
C LYS A 524 29.06 -14.29 24.32
N ARG A 525 27.84 -14.80 24.38
CA ARG A 525 27.25 -15.43 25.58
C ARG A 525 27.67 -16.87 25.76
N PHE A 526 27.83 -17.59 24.67
CA PHE A 526 28.10 -19.01 24.66
C PHE A 526 29.39 -19.34 23.91
N ASN A 527 30.12 -20.34 24.41
CA ASN A 527 31.28 -20.88 23.70
C ASN A 527 30.78 -21.86 22.62
N ILE A 528 30.73 -21.40 21.37
CA ILE A 528 30.17 -22.10 20.23
C ILE A 528 31.05 -23.30 19.83
N PHE A 529 32.39 -23.17 19.96
CA PHE A 529 33.38 -24.13 19.51
C PHE A 529 33.87 -25.06 20.62
N GLY A 530 33.10 -25.21 21.72
CA GLY A 530 33.32 -26.23 22.73
C GLY A 530 34.66 -26.17 23.44
N GLY A 531 35.23 -24.99 23.66
CA GLY A 531 36.52 -24.82 24.36
C GLY A 531 37.73 -24.86 23.46
N LYS A 532 37.59 -25.07 22.15
CA LYS A 532 38.69 -24.98 21.17
C LYS A 532 39.23 -23.56 20.98
N THR A 533 38.52 -22.59 21.48
CA THR A 533 38.91 -21.18 21.49
C THR A 533 39.00 -20.68 22.94
N GLY A 534 39.85 -19.72 23.21
CA GLY A 534 40.03 -19.16 24.56
C GLY A 534 38.81 -18.33 25.06
N GLY A 535 37.69 -18.38 24.33
CA GLY A 535 36.44 -17.63 24.58
C GLY A 535 36.52 -16.18 24.15
N GLY A 536 35.44 -15.69 23.58
CA GLY A 536 35.25 -14.30 23.11
C GLY A 536 35.20 -14.17 21.59
N LEU A 537 34.43 -13.18 21.13
CA LEU A 537 34.12 -12.96 19.72
C LEU A 537 35.35 -12.94 18.79
N ILE A 538 36.42 -12.28 19.19
CA ILE A 538 37.64 -12.15 18.38
C ILE A 538 38.37 -13.51 18.27
N ALA A 539 38.43 -14.27 19.36
CA ALA A 539 39.04 -15.60 19.36
C ALA A 539 38.22 -16.59 18.49
N ASP A 540 36.90 -16.53 18.56
CA ASP A 540 36.00 -17.37 17.77
C ASP A 540 36.06 -16.99 16.27
N ILE A 541 36.11 -15.71 15.92
CA ILE A 541 36.31 -15.26 14.53
C ILE A 541 37.69 -15.70 14.02
N ARG A 542 38.76 -15.53 14.81
CA ARG A 542 40.10 -15.96 14.42
C ARG A 542 40.15 -17.48 14.19
N TYR A 543 39.51 -18.25 15.07
CA TYR A 543 39.42 -19.69 14.91
C TYR A 543 38.65 -20.07 13.63
N LEU A 544 37.50 -19.42 13.37
CA LEU A 544 36.73 -19.66 12.16
C LEU A 544 37.55 -19.33 10.89
N LEU A 545 38.26 -18.22 10.89
CA LEU A 545 39.10 -17.80 9.75
C LEU A 545 40.35 -18.69 9.57
N SER A 546 40.83 -19.36 10.64
CA SER A 546 41.94 -20.27 10.59
C SER A 546 41.52 -21.71 10.27
N THR A 547 40.25 -22.02 10.27
CA THR A 547 39.71 -23.36 9.98
C THR A 547 39.85 -23.71 8.50
N HIS A 548 40.39 -24.88 8.18
CA HIS A 548 40.49 -25.32 6.79
C HIS A 548 39.11 -25.50 6.18
N ILE A 549 38.89 -24.87 5.01
CA ILE A 549 37.63 -24.97 4.27
C ILE A 549 37.58 -26.33 3.58
N LYS A 550 36.62 -27.18 4.01
CA LYS A 550 36.31 -28.43 3.33
C LYS A 550 35.19 -28.18 2.30
N LEU A 551 35.09 -29.07 1.30
CA LEU A 551 34.06 -29.00 0.27
C LEU A 551 32.62 -29.02 0.87
N GLU A 552 32.43 -29.74 1.96
CA GLU A 552 31.17 -29.74 2.73
C GLU A 552 30.79 -28.36 3.27
N HIS A 553 31.78 -27.57 3.74
CA HIS A 553 31.54 -26.22 4.23
C HIS A 553 31.10 -25.29 3.09
N LEU A 554 31.70 -25.43 1.89
CA LEU A 554 31.30 -24.67 0.70
C LEU A 554 29.89 -25.05 0.24
N PHE A 555 29.56 -26.33 0.27
CA PHE A 555 28.21 -26.80 -0.06
C PHE A 555 27.16 -26.22 0.91
N ILE A 556 27.40 -26.33 2.23
CA ILE A 556 26.51 -25.78 3.26
C ILE A 556 26.38 -24.26 3.10
N LEU A 557 27.49 -23.55 2.88
CA LEU A 557 27.48 -22.11 2.65
C LEU A 557 26.70 -21.74 1.39
N GLY A 558 26.83 -22.51 0.30
CA GLY A 558 26.07 -22.35 -0.93
C GLY A 558 24.57 -22.52 -0.70
N VAL A 559 24.16 -23.54 0.03
CA VAL A 559 22.75 -23.76 0.39
C VAL A 559 22.23 -22.61 1.26
N LEU A 560 22.98 -22.17 2.27
CA LEU A 560 22.60 -21.06 3.12
C LEU A 560 22.50 -19.75 2.33
N ALA A 561 23.45 -19.48 1.42
CA ALA A 561 23.42 -18.33 0.54
C ALA A 561 22.20 -18.35 -0.40
N PHE A 562 21.86 -19.51 -0.95
CA PHE A 562 20.68 -19.68 -1.80
C PHE A 562 19.38 -19.46 -1.00
N VAL A 563 19.28 -20.02 0.21
CA VAL A 563 18.13 -19.77 1.11
C VAL A 563 18.04 -18.30 1.48
N ALA A 564 19.16 -17.66 1.81
CA ALA A 564 19.21 -16.22 2.11
C ALA A 564 18.81 -15.38 0.89
N TYR A 565 19.24 -15.73 -0.30
CA TYR A 565 18.85 -15.08 -1.55
C TYR A 565 17.32 -15.14 -1.77
N ILE A 566 16.73 -16.34 -1.63
CA ILE A 566 15.26 -16.48 -1.74
C ILE A 566 14.58 -15.67 -0.63
N PHE A 567 15.08 -15.75 0.60
CA PHE A 567 14.49 -15.05 1.75
C PHE A 567 14.50 -13.53 1.59
N VAL A 568 15.64 -12.96 1.18
CA VAL A 568 15.80 -11.52 0.94
C VAL A 568 15.08 -11.08 -0.33
N GLY A 569 15.19 -11.86 -1.41
CA GLY A 569 14.53 -11.57 -2.69
C GLY A 569 13.01 -11.59 -2.62
N ARG A 570 12.44 -12.40 -1.69
CA ARG A 570 10.99 -12.41 -1.38
C ARG A 570 10.60 -11.40 -0.30
N SER A 571 11.55 -10.62 0.23
CA SER A 571 11.30 -9.59 1.24
C SER A 571 11.23 -8.24 0.55
N GLY A 572 10.04 -7.70 0.34
CA GLY A 572 9.82 -6.42 -0.34
C GLY A 572 8.77 -6.52 -1.44
N HIS A 573 8.37 -5.37 -1.96
CA HIS A 573 7.26 -5.25 -2.93
C HIS A 573 7.65 -5.68 -4.35
N THR A 574 8.94 -5.69 -4.67
CA THR A 574 9.47 -6.16 -5.97
C THR A 574 10.19 -7.48 -5.77
N SER A 575 9.44 -8.57 -5.64
CA SER A 575 10.04 -9.91 -5.57
C SER A 575 10.32 -10.42 -6.99
N GLY A 576 11.59 -10.44 -7.38
CA GLY A 576 12.03 -11.11 -8.61
C GLY A 576 11.99 -12.65 -8.55
N VAL A 577 11.56 -13.23 -7.41
CA VAL A 577 11.51 -14.67 -7.19
C VAL A 577 10.07 -15.17 -7.27
N PRO A 578 9.73 -16.06 -8.23
CA PRO A 578 8.38 -16.56 -8.41
C PRO A 578 7.88 -17.34 -7.18
N VAL A 579 6.58 -17.24 -6.92
CA VAL A 579 5.89 -17.96 -5.84
C VAL A 579 5.43 -19.33 -6.37
N TRP A 580 5.65 -20.38 -5.60
CA TRP A 580 5.24 -21.73 -5.99
C TRP A 580 3.72 -21.89 -5.95
N GLY A 581 3.15 -22.66 -6.88
CA GLY A 581 1.70 -22.87 -6.98
C GLY A 581 1.07 -23.45 -5.71
N ILE A 582 1.78 -24.32 -4.98
CA ILE A 582 1.33 -24.84 -3.68
C ILE A 582 1.22 -23.72 -2.64
N GLU A 583 2.19 -22.81 -2.61
CA GLU A 583 2.17 -21.68 -1.70
C GLU A 583 1.00 -20.73 -2.01
N LEU A 584 0.69 -20.52 -3.30
CA LEU A 584 -0.47 -19.71 -3.71
C LEU A 584 -1.79 -20.33 -3.26
N LYS A 585 -1.95 -21.64 -3.41
CA LYS A 585 -3.13 -22.39 -2.92
C LYS A 585 -3.28 -22.32 -1.42
N MET A 586 -2.17 -22.49 -0.69
CA MET A 586 -2.15 -22.38 0.78
C MET A 586 -2.51 -20.95 1.23
N ARG A 587 -1.98 -19.94 0.55
CA ARG A 587 -2.31 -18.53 0.84
C ARG A 587 -3.81 -18.26 0.64
N ALA A 588 -4.36 -18.72 -0.49
CA ALA A 588 -5.79 -18.57 -0.79
C ALA A 588 -6.67 -19.28 0.26
N LEU A 589 -6.28 -20.49 0.71
CA LEU A 589 -6.99 -21.19 1.77
C LEU A 589 -6.96 -20.43 3.10
N LEU A 590 -5.80 -19.91 3.50
CA LEU A 590 -5.68 -19.15 4.75
C LEU A 590 -6.43 -17.82 4.70
N GLU A 591 -6.50 -17.17 3.54
CA GLU A 591 -7.30 -15.96 3.31
C GLU A 591 -8.81 -16.23 3.43
N GLN A 592 -9.26 -17.44 3.11
CA GLN A 592 -10.67 -17.83 3.28
C GLN A 592 -11.02 -18.24 4.71
N LEU A 593 -10.06 -18.79 5.46
CA LEU A 593 -10.29 -19.33 6.81
C LEU A 593 -10.03 -18.32 7.92
N MET A 594 -9.22 -17.31 7.68
CA MET A 594 -8.74 -16.36 8.69
C MET A 594 -9.04 -14.92 8.27
N TYR A 595 -9.46 -14.12 9.22
CA TYR A 595 -9.67 -12.68 9.02
C TYR A 595 -8.37 -11.98 8.55
N ALA A 596 -7.23 -12.30 9.17
CA ALA A 596 -5.94 -11.72 8.81
C ALA A 596 -4.90 -12.81 8.57
N ARG A 597 -4.62 -13.12 7.30
CA ARG A 597 -3.63 -14.15 6.95
C ARG A 597 -2.27 -13.88 7.61
N PRO A 598 -1.75 -14.80 8.44
CA PRO A 598 -0.42 -14.66 9.04
C PRO A 598 0.68 -14.77 7.99
N ARG A 599 1.84 -14.18 8.28
CA ARG A 599 2.99 -14.21 7.35
C ARG A 599 3.66 -15.57 7.37
N THR A 600 3.92 -16.15 6.19
CA THR A 600 4.56 -17.45 6.01
C THR A 600 5.87 -17.57 6.81
N LYS A 601 6.65 -16.48 6.93
CA LYS A 601 7.89 -16.43 7.71
C LYS A 601 7.68 -16.65 9.22
N GLU A 602 6.52 -16.28 9.75
CA GLU A 602 6.18 -16.44 11.15
C GLU A 602 5.78 -17.89 11.45
N PHE A 603 4.70 -18.37 10.83
CA PHE A 603 4.12 -19.66 11.20
C PHE A 603 4.83 -20.88 10.58
N MET A 604 5.48 -20.76 9.40
CA MET A 604 6.20 -21.89 8.79
C MET A 604 7.67 -21.96 9.16
N ILE A 605 8.31 -20.85 9.49
CA ILE A 605 9.76 -20.82 9.74
C ILE A 605 10.05 -20.46 11.19
N GLY A 606 9.63 -19.28 11.63
CA GLY A 606 10.05 -18.70 12.89
C GLY A 606 9.55 -19.43 14.12
N HIS A 607 8.25 -19.63 14.22
CA HIS A 607 7.64 -20.29 15.37
C HIS A 607 7.96 -21.78 15.44
N PRO A 608 7.96 -22.56 14.34
CA PRO A 608 8.47 -23.93 14.37
C PRO A 608 9.95 -24.01 14.75
N ALA A 609 10.81 -23.12 14.23
CA ALA A 609 12.21 -23.05 14.63
C ALA A 609 12.37 -22.75 16.14
N PHE A 610 11.49 -21.95 16.74
CA PHE A 610 11.45 -21.70 18.17
C PHE A 610 11.21 -22.99 18.97
N PHE A 611 10.23 -23.82 18.58
CA PHE A 611 9.95 -25.09 19.24
C PHE A 611 11.13 -26.07 19.11
N VAL A 612 11.72 -26.15 17.92
CA VAL A 612 12.89 -27.02 17.68
C VAL A 612 14.12 -26.51 18.43
N ALA A 613 14.32 -25.18 18.53
CA ALA A 613 15.38 -24.55 19.32
C ALA A 613 15.24 -24.89 20.83
N ALA A 614 14.00 -24.77 21.36
CA ALA A 614 13.71 -25.19 22.73
C ALA A 614 13.99 -26.67 22.97
N TYR A 615 13.60 -27.53 22.03
CA TYR A 615 13.88 -28.97 22.07
C TYR A 615 15.38 -29.27 22.03
N ALA A 616 16.13 -28.59 21.17
CA ALA A 616 17.59 -28.70 21.08
C ALA A 616 18.28 -28.20 22.37
N ALA A 617 17.81 -27.12 22.96
CA ALA A 617 18.34 -26.61 24.23
C ALA A 617 18.04 -27.58 25.38
N TYR A 618 16.82 -28.13 25.45
CA TYR A 618 16.41 -29.11 26.44
C TYR A 618 17.24 -30.41 26.37
N ASN A 619 17.52 -30.91 25.16
CA ASN A 619 18.32 -32.09 24.90
C ASN A 619 19.82 -31.81 24.87
N LYS A 620 20.26 -30.59 25.22
CA LYS A 620 21.68 -30.19 25.23
C LYS A 620 22.42 -30.46 23.90
N ALA A 621 21.73 -30.22 22.77
CA ALA A 621 22.32 -30.30 21.45
C ALA A 621 23.57 -29.37 21.34
N PRO A 622 24.49 -29.61 20.41
CA PRO A 622 25.64 -28.71 20.19
C PRO A 622 25.22 -27.26 20.02
N ARG A 623 25.99 -26.34 20.61
CA ARG A 623 25.68 -24.90 20.63
C ARG A 623 25.51 -24.28 19.24
N LEU A 624 26.24 -24.76 18.26
CA LEU A 624 26.13 -24.32 16.87
C LEU A 624 24.72 -24.57 16.30
N TRP A 625 24.14 -25.74 16.53
CA TRP A 625 22.79 -26.07 16.09
C TRP A 625 21.75 -25.24 16.83
N GLN A 626 21.92 -25.07 18.14
CA GLN A 626 21.04 -24.16 18.90
C GLN A 626 21.09 -22.75 18.35
N MET A 627 22.27 -22.21 18.00
CA MET A 627 22.45 -20.89 17.43
C MET A 627 21.70 -20.73 16.10
N ILE A 628 21.81 -21.70 15.19
CA ILE A 628 21.11 -21.68 13.90
C ILE A 628 19.59 -21.69 14.10
N LEU A 629 19.09 -22.51 15.00
CA LEU A 629 17.67 -22.63 15.29
C LEU A 629 17.12 -21.34 15.98
N VAL A 630 17.89 -20.76 16.88
CA VAL A 630 17.56 -19.46 17.51
C VAL A 630 17.54 -18.34 16.47
N ALA A 631 18.48 -18.33 15.52
CA ALA A 631 18.46 -17.39 14.39
C ALA A 631 17.18 -17.55 13.56
N GLY A 632 16.74 -18.78 13.30
CA GLY A 632 15.45 -19.08 12.67
C GLY A 632 14.27 -18.53 13.48
N ALA A 633 14.28 -18.72 14.80
CA ALA A 633 13.22 -18.23 15.70
C ALA A 633 13.12 -16.70 15.71
N VAL A 634 14.25 -15.99 15.69
CA VAL A 634 14.30 -14.51 15.60
C VAL A 634 13.66 -13.99 14.31
N ILE A 635 13.78 -14.73 13.19
CA ILE A 635 13.11 -14.37 11.93
C ILE A 635 11.60 -14.24 12.14
N GLY A 636 10.98 -15.15 12.88
CA GLY A 636 9.55 -15.09 13.19
C GLY A 636 9.19 -13.86 14.01
N GLN A 637 9.92 -13.58 15.08
CA GLN A 637 9.70 -12.42 15.93
C GLN A 637 9.93 -11.09 15.17
N GLY A 638 10.96 -11.02 14.32
CA GLY A 638 11.22 -9.86 13.46
C GLY A 638 10.13 -9.66 12.40
N SER A 639 9.63 -10.74 11.78
CA SER A 639 8.54 -10.66 10.81
C SER A 639 7.24 -10.15 11.43
N LEU A 640 6.92 -10.60 12.64
CA LEU A 640 5.76 -10.13 13.41
C LEU A 640 5.83 -8.63 13.64
N VAL A 641 6.94 -8.13 14.17
CA VAL A 641 7.11 -6.70 14.46
C VAL A 641 7.09 -5.86 13.18
N GLN A 642 7.65 -6.39 12.10
CA GLN A 642 7.67 -5.70 10.82
C GLN A 642 6.27 -5.56 10.20
N THR A 643 5.29 -6.37 10.57
CA THR A 643 3.90 -6.20 10.13
C THR A 643 3.38 -4.81 10.47
N PHE A 644 3.77 -4.28 11.62
CA PHE A 644 3.37 -2.95 12.09
C PHE A 644 4.11 -1.77 11.42
N ALA A 645 5.10 -2.05 10.58
CA ALA A 645 5.74 -1.02 9.75
C ALA A 645 4.98 -0.75 8.43
N HIS A 646 4.00 -1.58 8.08
CA HIS A 646 3.07 -1.36 6.97
C HIS A 646 1.84 -0.62 7.45
N MET A 647 1.96 0.70 7.55
CA MET A 647 0.98 1.56 8.22
C MET A 647 -0.36 1.71 7.48
N ARG A 648 -0.41 1.39 6.19
CA ARG A 648 -1.67 1.36 5.42
C ARG A 648 -2.63 0.24 5.88
N THR A 649 -2.08 -0.82 6.49
CA THR A 649 -2.91 -1.90 7.06
C THR A 649 -3.48 -1.45 8.40
N PRO A 650 -4.79 -1.61 8.64
CA PRO A 650 -5.40 -1.26 9.92
C PRO A 650 -4.67 -1.90 11.11
N VAL A 651 -4.56 -1.12 12.18
CA VAL A 651 -3.78 -1.54 13.35
C VAL A 651 -4.33 -2.81 13.99
N ILE A 652 -5.66 -2.93 14.07
CA ILE A 652 -6.32 -4.11 14.65
C ILE A 652 -6.04 -5.37 13.83
N MET A 653 -6.05 -5.28 12.51
CA MET A 653 -5.71 -6.38 11.61
C MET A 653 -4.26 -6.85 11.83
N SER A 654 -3.34 -5.93 12.10
CA SER A 654 -1.94 -6.27 12.39
C SER A 654 -1.81 -7.04 13.71
N TYR A 655 -2.58 -6.69 14.75
CA TYR A 655 -2.64 -7.45 16.00
C TYR A 655 -3.27 -8.83 15.83
N ILE A 656 -4.40 -8.92 15.12
CA ILE A 656 -5.05 -10.22 14.84
C ILE A 656 -4.12 -11.12 14.03
N ARG A 657 -3.45 -10.59 13.01
CA ARG A 657 -2.46 -11.32 12.21
C ARG A 657 -1.33 -11.91 13.06
N ALA A 658 -0.87 -11.17 14.06
CA ALA A 658 0.16 -11.65 14.98
C ALA A 658 -0.35 -12.79 15.87
N LEU A 659 -1.60 -12.72 16.35
CA LEU A 659 -2.24 -13.78 17.12
C LEU A 659 -2.49 -15.04 16.27
N ASP A 660 -2.98 -14.88 15.05
CA ASP A 660 -3.19 -15.97 14.10
C ASP A 660 -1.86 -16.65 13.76
N GLY A 661 -0.79 -15.86 13.58
CA GLY A 661 0.57 -16.37 13.39
C GLY A 661 1.08 -17.18 14.58
N TYR A 662 0.82 -16.71 15.80
CA TYR A 662 1.18 -17.42 17.04
C TYR A 662 0.52 -18.79 17.12
N TRP A 663 -0.82 -18.86 16.96
CA TRP A 663 -1.55 -20.12 17.09
C TRP A 663 -1.18 -21.11 15.99
N LEU A 664 -1.18 -20.69 14.74
CA LEU A 664 -0.83 -21.55 13.61
C LEU A 664 0.62 -22.03 13.70
N GLY A 665 1.52 -21.13 14.07
CA GLY A 665 2.93 -21.45 14.25
C GLY A 665 3.19 -22.37 15.45
N ALA A 666 2.43 -22.26 16.53
CA ALA A 666 2.49 -23.17 17.67
C ALA A 666 2.06 -24.58 17.27
N VAL A 667 0.96 -24.73 16.53
CA VAL A 667 0.49 -26.04 16.03
C VAL A 667 1.54 -26.70 15.15
N ILE A 668 2.10 -25.96 14.19
CA ILE A 668 3.16 -26.50 13.30
C ILE A 668 4.43 -26.81 14.09
N GLY A 669 4.81 -25.96 15.06
CA GLY A 669 5.96 -26.17 15.91
C GLY A 669 5.84 -27.42 16.80
N ILE A 670 4.66 -27.65 17.36
CA ILE A 670 4.33 -28.86 18.10
C ILE A 670 4.48 -30.09 17.20
N ALA A 671 3.89 -30.07 16.01
CA ALA A 671 4.00 -31.15 15.04
C ALA A 671 5.47 -31.42 14.66
N ALA A 672 6.26 -30.38 14.42
CA ALA A 672 7.68 -30.47 14.08
C ALA A 672 8.47 -31.18 15.20
N VAL A 673 8.24 -30.82 16.47
CA VAL A 673 8.91 -31.47 17.62
C VAL A 673 8.48 -32.92 17.78
N VAL A 674 7.19 -33.21 17.61
CA VAL A 674 6.69 -34.61 17.69
C VAL A 674 7.34 -35.46 16.61
N VAL A 675 7.35 -35.00 15.36
CA VAL A 675 8.01 -35.69 14.24
C VAL A 675 9.51 -35.87 14.51
N LEU A 676 10.19 -34.81 14.95
CA LEU A 676 11.61 -34.88 15.27
C LEU A 676 11.89 -35.88 16.38
N ASN A 677 11.08 -35.88 17.44
CA ASN A 677 11.24 -36.83 18.55
C ASN A 677 11.06 -38.32 18.11
N LEU A 678 10.12 -38.55 17.17
CA LEU A 678 9.90 -39.89 16.59
C LEU A 678 11.05 -40.31 15.67
N LEU A 679 11.65 -39.37 14.94
CA LEU A 679 12.75 -39.64 14.00
C LEU A 679 14.13 -39.75 14.67
N MET A 680 14.34 -39.12 15.83
CA MET A 680 15.65 -39.09 16.52
C MET A 680 16.27 -40.45 16.75
N PRO A 681 15.56 -41.50 17.20
CA PRO A 681 16.16 -42.81 17.39
C PRO A 681 16.70 -43.43 16.08
N TYR A 682 15.97 -43.20 14.97
CA TYR A 682 16.38 -43.69 13.64
C TYR A 682 17.60 -42.91 13.11
N LEU A 683 17.61 -41.56 13.29
CA LEU A 683 18.73 -40.71 12.91
C LEU A 683 20.00 -41.07 13.69
N GLN A 684 19.90 -41.30 14.99
CA GLN A 684 21.03 -41.74 15.82
C GLN A 684 21.56 -43.13 15.41
N LYS A 685 20.65 -44.06 15.09
CA LYS A 685 21.02 -45.37 14.58
C LYS A 685 21.72 -45.28 13.22
N TRP A 686 21.22 -44.43 12.32
CA TRP A 686 21.81 -44.17 11.01
C TRP A 686 23.20 -43.54 11.14
N GLN A 687 23.36 -42.52 12.01
CA GLN A 687 24.62 -41.85 12.29
C GLN A 687 25.69 -42.85 12.80
N ARG A 688 25.34 -43.67 13.76
CA ARG A 688 26.24 -44.72 14.26
C ARG A 688 26.66 -45.74 13.20
N ARG A 689 25.76 -46.05 12.25
CA ARG A 689 25.99 -47.04 11.21
C ARG A 689 26.85 -46.52 10.06
N TYR A 690 26.72 -45.27 9.68
CA TYR A 690 27.34 -44.73 8.46
C TYR A 690 28.42 -43.67 8.68
N LEU A 691 28.42 -42.96 9.80
CA LEU A 691 29.40 -41.92 10.09
C LEU A 691 30.43 -42.25 11.14
N GLY A 692 30.35 -43.45 11.75
CA GLY A 692 31.28 -43.89 12.81
C GLY A 692 31.13 -43.08 14.11
N ASN A 693 31.63 -43.63 15.22
CA ASN A 693 31.77 -42.87 16.45
C ASN A 693 33.02 -41.98 16.32
N GLU A 694 32.89 -40.71 15.84
CA GLU A 694 33.87 -39.70 16.14
C GLU A 694 33.49 -38.92 17.39
#